data_5f058c8bccf0dc138cb659eaba8cc55e
#
_entry.id   5f058c8bccf0dc138cb659eaba8cc55e
#
_cell.length_a   1.000
_cell.length_b   1.000
_cell.length_c   1.000
_cell.angle_alpha   90.00
_cell.angle_beta   90.00
_cell.angle_gamma   90.00
#
_symmetry.space_group_name_H-M   'P 1'
#
loop_
_entity.id
_entity.type
_entity.pdbx_description
1 polymer ?
#
loop_
_entity_poly.entity_id
_entity_poly.type
_entity_poly.pdbx_seq_one_letter_code
_entity_poly.pdbx_strand_id
1 'polypeptide(L)'
;MFAKWAVLCVLIVPLLPAQEDSMPGGPSGLRCEYLTDPVGIDVPQPRFSWVLEHAARGERQTAYQILVSLKPDLTDGGQWDSGKVSSGQSVHVVYAGKPLSSGQTYYWKVRYWDSGDRASPYSAVARFETGLFDAAEWIGKWIGGANQIRKEFTLAGRPVRARAYVAGLGYYELRINGRKVGDHVLDPAWTTYDKRVLYTVYDITERLRPGANAVGVMLGVGWFKARALRLQIHAEMEGGQTVDVATDGSWKTMPGPIQSDSVYNGEGYDARLETPGWDRAGFDDAHWKAASLTDGPKGALSAQMMPPIRVVDTIAPLKMTTPHPGVYIYDLGQNISGVVEMRVRGPRGTRVQLRHAELLYDDGTLNVENLRAAKATDVYYLRGDGSQEVYQPRFTYHGFRYVELTGYPGAPKFDTLRAKVVHSDVRPTGGFTSSKQILNQIQRNIVWGIQDNLHSVPTDCNQRDERMGWMADAHLYAETAMLNFDMPAFYTNFLRDIHDVQAADGTVTDTVPHRYGSRPADPAWGMAYPLLTWYMYEYYGDRRILEQHFDGVKAWTDYLRTRSRDGILDYSYYGDWVPIEKTPGNLVSTFCYYWSADLVSRMAGILGKGGEAESYRKQADEIKTAFNAKFLNPATGVYGTGTQTAQILPLFLNMVPGDRRGGVLGSLRDDLVYTRNTHLTTGILGTKYLFPLLTETGNSDLAYELATQTTYPSWGYMVENGATTLWELWQNKTGPSMNSHNHPMFGSLGAWFYNALAGINLDTAKPGFERVVIAPQVVRDLKWAAGSLDTIRGTVASSWSRSDNGLRLEVTIPVGSQAEVRIPELGLEPVTLSESGRAIWKDGKYQSGPAGVTGARESDGTLVVEVGSGKYAFAMASE
;
A
#
# COMPACT_ATOMS: atom_id res chain seq x y z
N MET A 1 -15.19 18.35 8.31
CA MET A 1 -15.60 17.51 9.46
C MET A 1 -14.36 16.78 9.96
N PHE A 2 -13.53 17.46 10.72
CA PHE A 2 -12.30 16.94 11.32
C PHE A 2 -12.64 16.23 12.63
N ALA A 3 -13.26 15.10 12.61
CA ALA A 3 -13.54 14.40 13.86
C ALA A 3 -13.88 12.93 13.63
N LYS A 4 -12.91 12.15 13.19
CA LYS A 4 -12.93 10.69 13.44
C LYS A 4 -11.53 10.06 13.48
N TRP A 5 -10.47 10.82 13.67
CA TRP A 5 -9.27 10.29 14.27
C TRP A 5 -9.45 10.43 15.77
N ALA A 6 -9.98 9.37 16.38
CA ALA A 6 -10.12 9.31 17.81
C ALA A 6 -8.74 9.55 18.42
N VAL A 7 -8.61 10.65 19.12
CA VAL A 7 -7.66 10.77 20.22
C VAL A 7 -7.86 9.48 21.03
N LEU A 8 -6.85 8.62 21.01
CA LEU A 8 -6.82 7.48 21.92
C LEU A 8 -6.71 8.10 23.34
N CYS A 9 -7.85 8.49 23.89
CA CYS A 9 -7.95 8.71 25.33
C CYS A 9 -7.54 7.37 25.94
N VAL A 10 -6.40 7.35 26.61
CA VAL A 10 -6.01 6.28 27.51
C VAL A 10 -7.14 6.16 28.56
N LEU A 11 -8.15 5.37 28.24
CA LEU A 11 -9.07 4.86 29.22
C LEU A 11 -8.23 3.88 30.05
N ILE A 12 -7.86 4.31 31.25
CA ILE A 12 -7.38 3.43 32.30
C ILE A 12 -8.53 2.47 32.60
N VAL A 13 -8.59 1.37 31.83
CA VAL A 13 -9.42 0.22 32.18
C VAL A 13 -8.66 -0.50 33.27
N PRO A 14 -9.22 -0.68 34.48
CA PRO A 14 -8.56 -1.50 35.50
C PRO A 14 -8.38 -2.90 34.90
N LEU A 15 -7.13 -3.37 34.84
CA LEU A 15 -6.80 -4.75 34.46
C LEU A 15 -7.48 -5.68 35.47
N LEU A 16 -8.55 -6.32 35.03
CA LEU A 16 -9.09 -7.50 35.75
C LEU A 16 -8.00 -8.59 35.71
N PRO A 17 -7.76 -9.30 36.80
CA PRO A 17 -6.82 -10.40 36.83
C PRO A 17 -7.20 -11.43 35.76
N ALA A 18 -6.20 -11.85 34.96
CA ALA A 18 -6.40 -12.85 33.91
C ALA A 18 -6.96 -14.14 34.56
N GLN A 19 -8.10 -14.55 34.08
CA GLN A 19 -8.74 -15.78 34.50
C GLN A 19 -7.99 -16.94 33.85
N GLU A 20 -7.31 -17.78 34.64
CA GLU A 20 -6.50 -18.94 34.19
C GLU A 20 -7.30 -20.00 33.42
N ASP A 21 -8.63 -19.94 33.40
CA ASP A 21 -9.57 -20.91 32.80
C ASP A 21 -10.42 -20.33 31.65
N SER A 22 -9.97 -19.29 30.95
CA SER A 22 -10.76 -18.74 29.84
C SER A 22 -10.79 -19.68 28.62
N MET A 23 -11.99 -19.92 28.09
CA MET A 23 -12.17 -20.67 26.84
C MET A 23 -11.68 -19.89 25.63
N PRO A 24 -11.16 -20.56 24.57
CA PRO A 24 -10.79 -19.89 23.33
C PRO A 24 -12.02 -19.25 22.67
N GLY A 25 -11.85 -18.01 22.18
CA GLY A 25 -12.83 -17.31 21.35
C GLY A 25 -12.90 -17.88 19.93
N GLY A 26 -14.01 -17.69 19.23
CA GLY A 26 -14.08 -18.04 17.81
C GLY A 26 -13.11 -17.20 16.97
N PRO A 27 -12.41 -17.79 15.97
CA PRO A 27 -11.53 -17.03 15.09
C PRO A 27 -12.22 -15.84 14.42
N SER A 28 -11.48 -14.74 14.23
CA SER A 28 -11.93 -13.50 13.59
C SER A 28 -11.06 -13.12 12.39
N GLY A 29 -11.34 -12.01 11.72
CA GLY A 29 -10.49 -11.49 10.65
C GLY A 29 -10.25 -12.47 9.50
N LEU A 30 -11.28 -13.26 9.11
CA LEU A 30 -11.17 -14.28 8.09
C LEU A 30 -10.84 -13.70 6.72
N ARG A 31 -9.83 -14.27 6.04
CA ARG A 31 -9.38 -13.85 4.72
C ARG A 31 -9.17 -15.03 3.78
N CYS A 32 -9.50 -14.79 2.51
CA CYS A 32 -9.18 -15.64 1.39
C CYS A 32 -8.28 -14.84 0.42
N GLU A 33 -7.05 -15.30 0.15
CA GLU A 33 -6.05 -14.59 -0.68
C GLU A 33 -5.87 -13.11 -0.27
N TYR A 34 -5.71 -12.85 1.04
CA TYR A 34 -5.63 -11.53 1.68
C TYR A 34 -6.92 -10.69 1.69
N LEU A 35 -7.96 -11.07 0.97
CA LEU A 35 -9.20 -10.32 0.82
C LEU A 35 -10.30 -10.83 1.76
N THR A 36 -11.19 -9.94 2.19
CA THR A 36 -12.39 -10.29 2.95
C THR A 36 -13.55 -10.49 1.98
N ASP A 37 -14.20 -11.66 2.04
CA ASP A 37 -15.33 -12.05 1.19
C ASP A 37 -15.14 -11.73 -0.32
N PRO A 38 -13.98 -12.09 -0.93
CA PRO A 38 -13.68 -11.69 -2.30
C PRO A 38 -14.65 -12.27 -3.31
N VAL A 39 -14.91 -11.47 -4.36
CA VAL A 39 -15.72 -11.89 -5.52
C VAL A 39 -14.80 -11.96 -6.74
N GLY A 40 -14.70 -13.16 -7.32
CA GLY A 40 -13.96 -13.36 -8.56
C GLY A 40 -12.46 -13.62 -8.38
N ILE A 41 -12.07 -14.51 -7.47
CA ILE A 41 -10.67 -14.94 -7.38
C ILE A 41 -10.35 -15.99 -8.46
N ASP A 42 -9.19 -15.89 -9.13
CA ASP A 42 -8.74 -16.81 -10.17
C ASP A 42 -7.63 -17.78 -9.72
N VAL A 43 -7.58 -18.07 -8.42
CA VAL A 43 -6.65 -19.03 -7.82
C VAL A 43 -7.37 -20.34 -7.53
N PRO A 44 -6.99 -21.46 -8.20
CA PRO A 44 -7.67 -22.76 -8.00
C PRO A 44 -7.49 -23.37 -6.61
N GLN A 45 -6.39 -23.03 -5.91
CA GLN A 45 -6.10 -23.44 -4.54
C GLN A 45 -5.85 -22.19 -3.69
N PRO A 46 -6.93 -21.48 -3.28
CA PRO A 46 -6.78 -20.27 -2.49
C PRO A 46 -6.27 -20.57 -1.08
N ARG A 47 -5.71 -19.56 -0.44
CA ARG A 47 -5.21 -19.66 0.93
C ARG A 47 -6.17 -18.97 1.89
N PHE A 48 -6.35 -19.58 3.06
CA PHE A 48 -7.14 -19.03 4.16
C PHE A 48 -6.23 -18.51 5.27
N SER A 49 -6.67 -17.43 5.91
CA SER A 49 -6.03 -16.88 7.11
C SER A 49 -7.09 -16.41 8.09
N TRP A 50 -6.77 -16.48 9.38
CA TRP A 50 -7.65 -16.02 10.46
C TRP A 50 -6.83 -15.53 11.65
N VAL A 51 -7.44 -14.66 12.45
CA VAL A 51 -6.89 -14.15 13.70
C VAL A 51 -7.45 -14.98 14.85
N LEU A 52 -6.57 -15.37 15.77
CA LEU A 52 -6.93 -16.13 16.97
C LEU A 52 -7.41 -15.20 18.09
N GLU A 53 -8.40 -15.62 18.84
CA GLU A 53 -8.98 -14.87 19.95
C GLU A 53 -8.90 -15.69 21.25
N HIS A 54 -8.18 -15.19 22.27
CA HIS A 54 -8.07 -15.80 23.58
C HIS A 54 -7.80 -14.76 24.65
N ALA A 55 -8.48 -14.86 25.82
CA ALA A 55 -8.28 -13.93 26.92
C ALA A 55 -7.06 -14.26 27.79
N ALA A 56 -6.65 -15.55 27.85
CA ALA A 56 -5.48 -15.97 28.61
C ALA A 56 -4.17 -15.61 27.88
N ARG A 57 -3.11 -15.34 28.65
CA ARG A 57 -1.78 -15.03 28.14
C ARG A 57 -1.02 -16.30 27.77
N GLY A 58 -0.12 -16.21 26.80
CA GLY A 58 0.74 -17.31 26.35
C GLY A 58 0.02 -18.35 25.50
N GLU A 59 -1.23 -18.11 25.12
CA GLU A 59 -2.04 -19.03 24.35
C GLU A 59 -1.68 -19.07 22.87
N ARG A 60 -1.92 -20.23 22.28
CA ARG A 60 -1.63 -20.53 20.88
C ARG A 60 -2.57 -21.60 20.35
N GLN A 61 -2.68 -21.63 19.04
CA GLN A 61 -3.33 -22.72 18.31
C GLN A 61 -2.44 -23.96 18.31
N THR A 62 -3.04 -25.14 18.60
CA THR A 62 -2.38 -26.45 18.46
C THR A 62 -2.95 -27.26 17.30
N ALA A 63 -4.21 -27.00 16.95
CA ALA A 63 -4.88 -27.61 15.80
C ALA A 63 -5.95 -26.66 15.25
N TYR A 64 -6.38 -26.91 14.02
CA TYR A 64 -7.52 -26.22 13.40
C TYR A 64 -8.46 -27.22 12.69
N GLN A 65 -9.68 -26.77 12.37
CA GLN A 65 -10.59 -27.43 11.44
C GLN A 65 -11.27 -26.38 10.57
N ILE A 66 -11.16 -26.54 9.25
CA ILE A 66 -11.80 -25.70 8.23
C ILE A 66 -12.94 -26.50 7.60
N LEU A 67 -14.10 -25.85 7.44
CA LEU A 67 -15.22 -26.37 6.65
C LEU A 67 -15.45 -25.44 5.47
N VAL A 68 -15.58 -26.01 4.26
CA VAL A 68 -15.95 -25.28 3.02
C VAL A 68 -17.13 -25.97 2.35
N SER A 69 -18.15 -25.21 1.91
CA SER A 69 -19.38 -25.71 1.31
C SER A 69 -19.89 -24.76 0.21
N LEU A 70 -20.73 -25.27 -0.67
CA LEU A 70 -21.54 -24.46 -1.61
C LEU A 70 -22.78 -23.83 -0.92
N LYS A 71 -23.14 -24.27 0.29
CA LYS A 71 -24.28 -23.77 1.05
C LYS A 71 -23.85 -22.94 2.26
N PRO A 72 -24.55 -21.83 2.55
CA PRO A 72 -24.18 -20.94 3.66
C PRO A 72 -24.34 -21.58 5.05
N ASP A 73 -25.17 -22.61 5.21
CA ASP A 73 -25.34 -23.35 6.47
C ASP A 73 -24.25 -24.40 6.73
N LEU A 74 -23.43 -24.70 5.73
CA LEU A 74 -22.34 -25.68 5.74
C LEU A 74 -22.81 -27.09 6.22
N THR A 75 -24.05 -27.50 5.92
CA THR A 75 -24.66 -28.77 6.36
C THR A 75 -24.48 -29.94 5.40
N ASP A 76 -24.05 -29.71 4.17
CA ASP A 76 -24.03 -30.67 3.06
C ASP A 76 -22.79 -31.58 3.00
N GLY A 77 -21.94 -31.61 4.05
CA GLY A 77 -20.67 -32.35 4.06
C GLY A 77 -19.62 -31.88 3.07
N GLY A 78 -19.94 -30.91 2.33
CA GLY A 78 -19.18 -29.87 1.69
C GLY A 78 -18.17 -30.20 0.61
N GLN A 79 -17.50 -29.17 0.25
CA GLN A 79 -16.35 -29.16 -0.64
C GLN A 79 -15.09 -29.59 0.13
N TRP A 80 -14.99 -29.25 1.41
CA TRP A 80 -13.88 -29.59 2.25
C TRP A 80 -14.25 -29.60 3.74
N ASP A 81 -13.97 -30.71 4.40
CA ASP A 81 -13.77 -30.78 5.84
C ASP A 81 -12.34 -31.23 6.08
N SER A 82 -11.50 -30.36 6.64
CA SER A 82 -10.10 -30.68 6.91
C SER A 82 -9.94 -31.72 8.03
N GLY A 83 -11.01 -32.01 8.79
CA GLY A 83 -10.88 -32.66 10.09
C GLY A 83 -10.03 -31.82 11.06
N LYS A 84 -9.70 -32.36 12.22
CA LYS A 84 -8.76 -31.75 13.18
C LYS A 84 -7.34 -31.93 12.66
N VAL A 85 -6.75 -30.84 12.14
CA VAL A 85 -5.36 -30.80 11.65
C VAL A 85 -4.46 -30.30 12.77
N SER A 86 -3.51 -31.13 13.23
CA SER A 86 -2.52 -30.74 14.25
C SER A 86 -1.50 -29.75 13.65
N SER A 87 -1.71 -28.46 13.87
CA SER A 87 -0.89 -27.35 13.33
C SER A 87 -1.15 -26.04 14.06
N GLY A 88 -0.09 -25.28 14.31
CA GLY A 88 -0.15 -23.90 14.78
C GLY A 88 -0.38 -22.86 13.68
N GLN A 89 -0.48 -23.29 12.42
CA GLN A 89 -0.64 -22.38 11.26
C GLN A 89 -2.04 -21.77 11.23
N SER A 90 -2.13 -20.43 11.28
CA SER A 90 -3.38 -19.66 11.16
C SER A 90 -3.37 -18.69 9.96
N VAL A 91 -2.28 -18.70 9.19
CA VAL A 91 -2.10 -17.84 8.01
C VAL A 91 -1.66 -18.68 6.81
N HIS A 92 -2.14 -18.33 5.63
CA HIS A 92 -1.78 -18.97 4.34
C HIS A 92 -2.05 -20.49 4.29
N VAL A 93 -3.10 -20.97 4.96
CA VAL A 93 -3.52 -22.36 4.90
C VAL A 93 -4.14 -22.65 3.54
N VAL A 94 -3.47 -23.49 2.74
CA VAL A 94 -3.88 -23.80 1.36
C VAL A 94 -5.15 -24.66 1.36
N TYR A 95 -6.12 -24.30 0.54
CA TYR A 95 -7.29 -25.12 0.27
C TYR A 95 -6.89 -26.51 -0.29
N ALA A 96 -7.36 -27.57 0.33
CA ALA A 96 -7.04 -28.95 -0.03
C ALA A 96 -8.31 -29.82 -0.21
N GLY A 97 -9.43 -29.20 -0.52
CA GLY A 97 -10.70 -29.89 -0.76
C GLY A 97 -10.85 -30.36 -2.22
N LYS A 98 -12.10 -30.63 -2.61
CA LYS A 98 -12.45 -30.97 -3.98
C LYS A 98 -12.11 -29.81 -4.92
N PRO A 99 -11.75 -30.07 -6.21
CA PRO A 99 -11.48 -28.99 -7.16
C PRO A 99 -12.61 -27.94 -7.16
N LEU A 100 -12.20 -26.67 -7.14
CA LEU A 100 -13.13 -25.55 -7.26
C LEU A 100 -13.57 -25.37 -8.70
N SER A 101 -14.81 -24.94 -8.91
CA SER A 101 -15.37 -24.59 -10.23
C SER A 101 -15.34 -23.08 -10.43
N SER A 102 -15.20 -22.64 -11.67
CA SER A 102 -15.30 -21.22 -12.04
C SER A 102 -16.67 -20.64 -11.71
N GLY A 103 -16.69 -19.36 -11.33
CA GLY A 103 -17.90 -18.62 -11.11
C GLY A 103 -18.77 -19.08 -9.93
N GLN A 104 -18.26 -19.84 -8.99
CA GLN A 104 -19.01 -20.39 -7.85
C GLN A 104 -18.77 -19.63 -6.56
N THR A 105 -19.82 -19.50 -5.74
CA THR A 105 -19.72 -18.98 -4.38
C THR A 105 -19.48 -20.13 -3.42
N TYR A 106 -18.49 -20.00 -2.57
CA TYR A 106 -18.15 -20.92 -1.52
C TYR A 106 -18.26 -20.22 -0.18
N TYR A 107 -18.75 -20.95 0.85
CA TYR A 107 -18.86 -20.49 2.21
C TYR A 107 -17.91 -21.30 3.08
N TRP A 108 -17.28 -20.65 4.05
CA TRP A 108 -16.33 -21.33 4.91
C TRP A 108 -16.34 -20.78 6.31
N LYS A 109 -15.92 -21.63 7.27
CA LYS A 109 -15.68 -21.26 8.67
C LYS A 109 -14.55 -22.10 9.21
N VAL A 110 -13.96 -21.64 10.30
CA VAL A 110 -12.83 -22.29 10.95
C VAL A 110 -13.02 -22.28 12.47
N ARG A 111 -12.52 -23.30 13.14
CA ARG A 111 -12.28 -23.33 14.59
C ARG A 111 -10.87 -23.77 14.87
N TYR A 112 -10.37 -23.50 16.06
CA TYR A 112 -9.06 -23.97 16.50
C TYR A 112 -9.12 -24.62 17.89
N TRP A 113 -8.06 -25.30 18.26
CA TRP A 113 -7.81 -25.84 19.59
C TRP A 113 -6.66 -25.05 20.22
N ASP A 114 -6.82 -24.69 21.50
CA ASP A 114 -5.82 -23.98 22.28
C ASP A 114 -4.73 -24.92 22.81
N SER A 115 -3.84 -24.43 23.68
CA SER A 115 -2.74 -25.21 24.26
C SER A 115 -3.25 -26.32 25.21
N GLY A 116 -4.45 -26.18 25.76
CA GLY A 116 -5.14 -27.16 26.58
C GLY A 116 -6.00 -28.16 25.80
N ASP A 117 -5.91 -28.21 24.47
CA ASP A 117 -6.72 -29.03 23.56
C ASP A 117 -8.24 -28.74 23.64
N ARG A 118 -8.62 -27.52 24.06
CA ARG A 118 -9.99 -27.05 24.11
C ARG A 118 -10.39 -26.44 22.80
N ALA A 119 -11.50 -26.88 22.20
CA ALA A 119 -11.98 -26.34 20.93
C ALA A 119 -12.64 -24.97 21.09
N SER A 120 -12.31 -24.01 20.25
CA SER A 120 -13.07 -22.77 20.14
C SER A 120 -14.45 -23.00 19.51
N PRO A 121 -15.41 -22.08 19.68
CA PRO A 121 -16.52 -21.96 18.74
C PRO A 121 -16.00 -21.81 17.32
N TYR A 122 -16.81 -22.18 16.33
CA TYR A 122 -16.51 -21.80 14.94
C TYR A 122 -16.58 -20.28 14.80
N SER A 123 -15.76 -19.75 13.86
CA SER A 123 -15.88 -18.38 13.39
C SER A 123 -17.28 -18.09 12.83
N ALA A 124 -17.59 -16.80 12.61
CA ALA A 124 -18.64 -16.44 11.69
C ALA A 124 -18.38 -17.08 10.30
N VAL A 125 -19.44 -17.33 9.53
CA VAL A 125 -19.32 -17.82 8.16
C VAL A 125 -18.81 -16.70 7.27
N ALA A 126 -17.70 -16.93 6.58
CA ALA A 126 -17.16 -16.10 5.53
C ALA A 126 -17.44 -16.74 4.16
N ARG A 127 -17.26 -15.98 3.10
CA ARG A 127 -17.45 -16.47 1.72
C ARG A 127 -16.27 -16.07 0.83
N PHE A 128 -16.11 -16.79 -0.26
CA PHE A 128 -15.33 -16.34 -1.40
C PHE A 128 -16.00 -16.81 -2.68
N GLU A 129 -15.75 -16.11 -3.76
CA GLU A 129 -16.28 -16.47 -5.06
C GLU A 129 -15.14 -16.57 -6.07
N THR A 130 -15.16 -17.64 -6.86
CA THR A 130 -14.18 -17.85 -7.93
C THR A 130 -14.49 -17.00 -9.14
N GLY A 131 -13.45 -16.54 -9.82
CA GLY A 131 -13.51 -15.97 -11.15
C GLY A 131 -13.58 -17.06 -12.23
N LEU A 132 -13.04 -16.77 -13.40
CA LEU A 132 -12.93 -17.72 -14.50
C LEU A 132 -11.49 -18.30 -14.51
N PHE A 133 -11.39 -19.63 -14.47
CA PHE A 133 -10.09 -20.32 -14.42
C PHE A 133 -9.53 -20.59 -15.81
N ASP A 134 -10.39 -20.71 -16.83
CA ASP A 134 -9.99 -21.00 -18.21
C ASP A 134 -10.37 -19.86 -19.15
N ALA A 135 -9.44 -19.52 -20.05
CA ALA A 135 -9.68 -18.53 -21.09
C ALA A 135 -10.83 -18.91 -22.05
N ALA A 136 -11.12 -20.22 -22.20
CA ALA A 136 -12.24 -20.72 -23.00
C ALA A 136 -13.62 -20.39 -22.39
N GLU A 137 -13.71 -20.08 -21.11
CA GLU A 137 -14.95 -19.67 -20.42
C GLU A 137 -15.38 -18.26 -20.79
N TRP A 138 -14.51 -17.48 -21.45
CA TRP A 138 -14.83 -16.17 -21.97
C TRP A 138 -15.58 -16.26 -23.31
N ILE A 139 -16.91 -16.14 -23.27
CA ILE A 139 -17.78 -16.15 -24.46
C ILE A 139 -17.89 -14.76 -25.11
N GLY A 140 -17.71 -13.68 -24.35
CA GLY A 140 -17.71 -12.32 -24.87
C GLY A 140 -16.53 -12.05 -25.79
N LYS A 141 -16.74 -11.26 -26.85
CA LYS A 141 -15.71 -10.78 -27.79
C LYS A 141 -15.30 -9.38 -27.40
N TRP A 142 -14.08 -8.97 -27.76
CA TRP A 142 -13.68 -7.58 -27.65
C TRP A 142 -14.47 -6.74 -28.65
N ILE A 143 -15.12 -5.68 -28.14
CA ILE A 143 -15.83 -4.68 -28.94
C ILE A 143 -15.29 -3.30 -28.64
N GLY A 144 -15.36 -2.41 -29.64
CA GLY A 144 -15.02 -1.01 -29.51
C GLY A 144 -16.11 -0.12 -30.09
N GLY A 145 -15.92 1.19 -29.99
CA GLY A 145 -16.89 2.14 -30.50
C GLY A 145 -16.74 3.50 -29.82
N ALA A 146 -17.85 4.22 -29.72
CA ALA A 146 -17.93 5.45 -28.95
C ALA A 146 -17.93 5.18 -27.43
N ASN A 147 -18.02 6.22 -26.63
CA ASN A 147 -17.86 6.11 -25.18
C ASN A 147 -19.14 5.67 -24.43
N GLN A 148 -20.27 5.47 -25.11
CA GLN A 148 -21.44 4.78 -24.56
C GLN A 148 -21.73 3.54 -25.39
N ILE A 149 -21.87 2.39 -24.70
CA ILE A 149 -22.16 1.09 -25.30
C ILE A 149 -23.32 0.47 -24.52
N ARG A 150 -24.31 -0.11 -25.22
CA ARG A 150 -25.49 -0.74 -24.58
C ARG A 150 -25.94 -2.03 -25.26
N LYS A 151 -26.67 -2.83 -24.47
CA LYS A 151 -27.41 -4.01 -24.95
C LYS A 151 -28.66 -4.17 -24.11
N GLU A 152 -29.79 -4.44 -24.78
CA GLU A 152 -31.02 -4.88 -24.13
C GLU A 152 -31.16 -6.39 -24.24
N PHE A 153 -31.71 -7.02 -23.19
CA PHE A 153 -31.93 -8.46 -23.11
C PHE A 153 -33.13 -8.77 -22.21
N THR A 154 -33.68 -9.97 -22.34
CA THR A 154 -34.88 -10.40 -21.62
C THR A 154 -34.60 -11.60 -20.74
N LEU A 155 -35.11 -11.58 -19.51
CA LEU A 155 -35.11 -12.70 -18.59
C LEU A 155 -36.54 -13.21 -18.38
N ALA A 156 -36.72 -14.56 -18.41
CA ALA A 156 -38.04 -15.17 -18.18
C ALA A 156 -38.55 -14.97 -16.74
N GLY A 157 -37.63 -14.82 -15.77
CA GLY A 157 -37.92 -14.64 -14.36
C GLY A 157 -36.87 -13.81 -13.65
N ARG A 158 -36.92 -13.74 -12.33
CA ARG A 158 -35.85 -13.15 -11.52
C ARG A 158 -34.70 -14.17 -11.37
N PRO A 159 -33.45 -13.79 -11.58
CA PRO A 159 -32.35 -14.69 -11.35
C PRO A 159 -32.13 -14.92 -9.83
N VAL A 160 -31.74 -16.13 -9.46
CA VAL A 160 -31.33 -16.46 -8.10
C VAL A 160 -29.88 -15.99 -7.85
N ARG A 161 -29.08 -15.91 -8.93
CA ARG A 161 -27.71 -15.42 -8.91
C ARG A 161 -27.35 -14.84 -10.27
N ALA A 162 -26.68 -13.70 -10.30
CA ALA A 162 -26.15 -13.15 -11.54
C ALA A 162 -24.82 -12.42 -11.32
N ARG A 163 -23.89 -12.65 -12.25
CA ARG A 163 -22.54 -12.07 -12.24
C ARG A 163 -22.21 -11.40 -13.56
N ALA A 164 -21.59 -10.22 -13.46
CA ALA A 164 -20.99 -9.55 -14.61
C ALA A 164 -19.47 -9.61 -14.51
N TYR A 165 -18.83 -10.18 -15.52
CA TYR A 165 -17.38 -10.21 -15.70
C TYR A 165 -17.01 -9.13 -16.69
N VAL A 166 -16.18 -8.16 -16.30
CA VAL A 166 -15.95 -6.95 -17.09
C VAL A 166 -14.46 -6.63 -17.22
N ALA A 167 -13.97 -6.59 -18.45
CA ALA A 167 -12.68 -6.02 -18.82
C ALA A 167 -12.94 -4.83 -19.77
N GLY A 168 -12.94 -3.62 -19.23
CA GLY A 168 -13.18 -2.37 -19.96
C GLY A 168 -11.92 -1.51 -20.02
N LEU A 169 -11.27 -1.47 -21.16
CA LEU A 169 -10.02 -0.74 -21.37
C LEU A 169 -10.29 0.67 -21.91
N GLY A 170 -9.51 1.47 -21.46
CA GLY A 170 -9.01 2.52 -20.81
C GLY A 170 -9.56 2.76 -19.39
N TYR A 171 -10.81 2.94 -19.18
CA TYR A 171 -11.55 2.88 -17.92
C TYR A 171 -13.01 2.64 -18.27
N TYR A 172 -13.80 2.16 -17.31
CA TYR A 172 -15.24 1.95 -17.55
C TYR A 172 -16.09 2.27 -16.31
N GLU A 173 -17.37 2.54 -16.57
CA GLU A 173 -18.45 2.55 -15.59
C GLU A 173 -19.56 1.61 -16.08
N LEU A 174 -19.79 0.50 -15.35
CA LEU A 174 -20.88 -0.45 -15.63
C LEU A 174 -22.20 0.07 -15.07
N ARG A 175 -23.27 -0.03 -15.82
CA ARG A 175 -24.63 0.36 -15.44
C ARG A 175 -25.63 -0.73 -15.81
N ILE A 176 -26.57 -1.01 -14.91
CA ILE A 176 -27.65 -1.97 -15.13
C ILE A 176 -28.98 -1.27 -14.81
N ASN A 177 -29.93 -1.30 -15.76
CA ASN A 177 -31.27 -0.74 -15.59
C ASN A 177 -31.29 0.71 -15.04
N GLY A 178 -30.38 1.57 -15.54
CA GLY A 178 -30.30 2.99 -15.17
C GLY A 178 -29.47 3.29 -13.91
N ARG A 179 -28.76 2.32 -13.33
CA ARG A 179 -28.00 2.50 -12.11
C ARG A 179 -26.56 2.03 -12.27
N LYS A 180 -25.59 2.79 -11.77
CA LYS A 180 -24.20 2.36 -11.66
C LYS A 180 -24.10 1.09 -10.81
N VAL A 181 -23.24 0.17 -11.21
CA VAL A 181 -22.91 -1.06 -10.49
C VAL A 181 -21.62 -0.84 -9.70
N GLY A 182 -21.66 -1.15 -8.40
CA GLY A 182 -20.52 -1.00 -7.51
C GLY A 182 -20.15 0.46 -7.25
N ASP A 183 -19.06 0.63 -6.52
CA ASP A 183 -18.50 1.92 -6.09
C ASP A 183 -17.09 2.18 -6.62
N HIS A 184 -16.54 1.23 -7.38
CA HIS A 184 -15.23 1.39 -8.01
C HIS A 184 -15.21 2.57 -8.97
N VAL A 185 -14.05 3.21 -9.06
CA VAL A 185 -13.73 4.22 -10.07
C VAL A 185 -12.41 3.85 -10.74
N LEU A 186 -12.19 4.30 -11.96
CA LEU A 186 -10.95 4.07 -12.72
C LEU A 186 -10.56 2.58 -12.87
N ASP A 187 -11.57 1.69 -12.96
CA ASP A 187 -11.37 0.27 -13.28
C ASP A 187 -11.18 0.04 -14.80
N PRO A 188 -10.45 -1.00 -15.20
CA PRO A 188 -9.64 -1.89 -14.39
C PRO A 188 -8.30 -1.26 -14.01
N ALA A 189 -7.60 -1.86 -13.05
CA ALA A 189 -6.24 -1.49 -12.68
C ALA A 189 -5.30 -1.57 -13.90
N TRP A 190 -4.31 -0.68 -13.95
CA TRP A 190 -3.35 -0.58 -15.04
C TRP A 190 -2.32 -1.72 -14.99
N THR A 191 -2.09 -2.40 -16.13
CA THR A 191 -1.12 -3.47 -16.31
C THR A 191 -0.36 -3.32 -17.63
N THR A 192 0.59 -4.19 -17.89
CA THR A 192 1.20 -4.37 -19.22
C THR A 192 0.23 -5.15 -20.10
N TYR A 193 -0.68 -4.45 -20.80
CA TYR A 193 -1.84 -5.02 -21.50
C TYR A 193 -1.52 -6.13 -22.50
N ASP A 194 -0.32 -6.16 -23.08
CA ASP A 194 0.11 -7.25 -23.96
C ASP A 194 0.49 -8.53 -23.21
N LYS A 195 0.61 -8.46 -21.88
CA LYS A 195 0.92 -9.59 -21.00
C LYS A 195 -0.29 -9.99 -20.16
N ARG A 196 -0.96 -9.02 -19.56
CA ARG A 196 -2.07 -9.25 -18.64
C ARG A 196 -3.11 -8.14 -18.72
N VAL A 197 -4.39 -8.53 -18.72
CA VAL A 197 -5.54 -7.63 -18.66
C VAL A 197 -6.38 -8.02 -17.45
N LEU A 198 -6.64 -7.08 -16.56
CA LEU A 198 -7.48 -7.35 -15.39
C LEU A 198 -8.95 -7.24 -15.73
N TYR A 199 -9.77 -8.13 -15.16
CA TYR A 199 -11.22 -8.05 -15.17
C TYR A 199 -11.78 -8.01 -13.75
N THR A 200 -12.89 -7.31 -13.59
CA THR A 200 -13.61 -7.23 -12.32
C THR A 200 -14.90 -8.07 -12.41
N VAL A 201 -15.25 -8.71 -11.29
CA VAL A 201 -16.52 -9.45 -11.16
C VAL A 201 -17.46 -8.67 -10.25
N TYR A 202 -18.70 -8.46 -10.72
CA TYR A 202 -19.75 -7.77 -9.95
C TYR A 202 -20.93 -8.69 -9.70
N ASP A 203 -21.44 -8.69 -8.47
CA ASP A 203 -22.76 -9.22 -8.15
C ASP A 203 -23.83 -8.25 -8.64
N ILE A 204 -24.61 -8.68 -9.64
CA ILE A 204 -25.69 -7.90 -10.23
C ILE A 204 -27.08 -8.52 -10.02
N THR A 205 -27.19 -9.53 -9.15
CA THR A 205 -28.41 -10.29 -8.89
C THR A 205 -29.61 -9.37 -8.60
N GLU A 206 -29.44 -8.42 -7.66
CA GLU A 206 -30.49 -7.50 -7.25
C GLU A 206 -30.73 -6.34 -8.26
N ARG A 207 -29.92 -6.25 -9.31
CA ARG A 207 -30.05 -5.24 -10.36
C ARG A 207 -30.93 -5.71 -11.52
N LEU A 208 -31.12 -7.03 -11.67
CA LEU A 208 -31.88 -7.66 -12.72
C LEU A 208 -33.34 -7.92 -12.29
N ARG A 209 -34.25 -7.96 -13.28
CA ARG A 209 -35.67 -8.14 -13.06
C ARG A 209 -36.26 -9.06 -14.13
N PRO A 210 -37.43 -9.68 -13.88
CA PRO A 210 -38.20 -10.36 -14.95
C PRO A 210 -38.51 -9.41 -16.10
N GLY A 211 -38.53 -9.94 -17.32
CA GLY A 211 -38.75 -9.16 -18.52
C GLY A 211 -37.50 -8.43 -19.02
N ALA A 212 -37.70 -7.28 -19.63
CA ALA A 212 -36.66 -6.53 -20.30
C ALA A 212 -35.68 -5.87 -19.31
N ASN A 213 -34.40 -6.05 -19.56
CA ASN A 213 -33.27 -5.45 -18.85
C ASN A 213 -32.32 -4.77 -19.84
N ALA A 214 -31.53 -3.81 -19.36
CA ALA A 214 -30.49 -3.18 -20.16
C ALA A 214 -29.17 -3.12 -19.39
N VAL A 215 -28.09 -3.43 -20.08
CA VAL A 215 -26.73 -3.18 -19.66
C VAL A 215 -26.17 -2.01 -20.48
N GLY A 216 -25.58 -1.05 -19.78
CA GLY A 216 -24.90 0.09 -20.35
C GLY A 216 -23.48 0.19 -19.81
N VAL A 217 -22.53 0.60 -20.64
CA VAL A 217 -21.14 0.83 -20.23
C VAL A 217 -20.67 2.17 -20.79
N MET A 218 -20.14 3.02 -19.90
CA MET A 218 -19.39 4.20 -20.31
C MET A 218 -17.91 3.84 -20.33
N LEU A 219 -17.18 4.29 -21.36
CA LEU A 219 -15.75 4.01 -21.55
C LEU A 219 -14.93 5.31 -21.63
N GLY A 220 -13.83 5.38 -20.88
CA GLY A 220 -12.76 6.37 -20.99
C GLY A 220 -11.58 5.86 -21.81
N VAL A 221 -10.56 6.72 -22.03
CA VAL A 221 -9.33 6.32 -22.71
C VAL A 221 -8.23 5.84 -21.76
N GLY A 222 -8.22 6.32 -20.51
CA GLY A 222 -7.30 5.91 -19.44
C GLY A 222 -5.85 5.72 -19.91
N TRP A 223 -5.19 4.72 -19.33
CA TRP A 223 -3.81 4.34 -19.70
C TRP A 223 -3.72 3.54 -21.01
N PHE A 224 -4.80 2.91 -21.44
CA PHE A 224 -4.84 2.16 -22.72
C PHE A 224 -4.83 3.07 -23.96
N LYS A 225 -5.22 4.34 -23.78
CA LYS A 225 -5.31 5.37 -24.85
C LYS A 225 -6.29 5.03 -25.99
N ALA A 226 -7.14 4.04 -25.77
CA ALA A 226 -8.24 3.64 -26.67
C ALA A 226 -9.41 3.16 -25.81
N ARG A 227 -10.47 2.69 -26.44
CA ARG A 227 -11.66 2.13 -25.78
C ARG A 227 -11.93 0.75 -26.31
N ALA A 228 -11.95 -0.24 -25.42
CA ALA A 228 -12.31 -1.61 -25.75
C ALA A 228 -13.06 -2.24 -24.58
N LEU A 229 -14.06 -3.05 -24.85
CA LEU A 229 -14.88 -3.74 -23.86
C LEU A 229 -14.97 -5.21 -24.17
N ARG A 230 -14.72 -6.04 -23.17
CA ARG A 230 -15.08 -7.46 -23.16
C ARG A 230 -15.87 -7.71 -21.87
N LEU A 231 -17.14 -8.09 -22.05
CA LEU A 231 -18.08 -8.26 -20.95
C LEU A 231 -18.91 -9.50 -21.18
N GLN A 232 -19.19 -10.22 -20.10
CA GLN A 232 -20.23 -11.24 -20.08
C GLN A 232 -21.00 -11.21 -18.75
N ILE A 233 -22.31 -11.44 -18.85
CA ILE A 233 -23.22 -11.64 -17.72
C ILE A 233 -23.63 -13.09 -17.73
N HIS A 234 -23.50 -13.76 -16.59
CA HIS A 234 -24.03 -15.09 -16.33
C HIS A 234 -25.13 -14.99 -15.29
N ALA A 235 -26.35 -15.36 -15.63
CA ALA A 235 -27.50 -15.31 -14.74
C ALA A 235 -28.09 -16.72 -14.56
N GLU A 236 -28.13 -17.19 -13.32
CA GLU A 236 -28.75 -18.45 -12.93
C GLU A 236 -30.22 -18.19 -12.55
N MET A 237 -31.14 -18.89 -13.18
CA MET A 237 -32.57 -18.73 -12.98
C MET A 237 -33.09 -19.77 -11.98
N GLU A 238 -34.25 -19.50 -11.37
CA GLU A 238 -34.97 -20.50 -10.62
C GLU A 238 -35.25 -21.74 -11.48
N GLY A 239 -34.92 -22.93 -11.00
CA GLY A 239 -35.01 -24.18 -11.79
C GLY A 239 -33.71 -24.58 -12.52
N GLY A 240 -32.61 -23.84 -12.34
CA GLY A 240 -31.28 -24.22 -12.81
C GLY A 240 -30.96 -23.87 -14.26
N GLN A 241 -31.85 -23.15 -14.97
CA GLN A 241 -31.55 -22.61 -16.30
C GLN A 241 -30.58 -21.43 -16.17
N THR A 242 -29.73 -21.25 -17.18
CA THR A 242 -28.78 -20.12 -17.26
C THR A 242 -29.10 -19.24 -18.47
N VAL A 243 -28.84 -17.94 -18.29
CA VAL A 243 -28.93 -16.96 -19.39
C VAL A 243 -27.62 -16.21 -19.44
N ASP A 244 -26.95 -16.27 -20.59
CA ASP A 244 -25.72 -15.57 -20.86
C ASP A 244 -25.93 -14.38 -21.78
N VAL A 245 -25.36 -13.24 -21.41
CA VAL A 245 -25.32 -12.02 -22.23
C VAL A 245 -23.87 -11.60 -22.40
N ALA A 246 -23.37 -11.62 -23.62
CA ALA A 246 -21.96 -11.37 -23.89
C ALA A 246 -21.76 -10.29 -24.95
N THR A 247 -20.61 -9.62 -24.90
CA THR A 247 -20.25 -8.62 -25.92
C THR A 247 -20.00 -9.26 -27.26
N ASP A 248 -20.68 -8.72 -28.29
CA ASP A 248 -20.58 -9.10 -29.71
C ASP A 248 -20.99 -7.92 -30.62
N GLY A 249 -21.05 -8.13 -31.92
CA GLY A 249 -21.42 -7.12 -32.92
C GLY A 249 -22.88 -6.66 -32.85
N SER A 250 -23.73 -7.26 -32.01
CA SER A 250 -25.12 -6.85 -31.83
C SER A 250 -25.31 -5.75 -30.79
N TRP A 251 -24.25 -5.42 -30.04
CA TRP A 251 -24.24 -4.30 -29.11
C TRP A 251 -24.29 -2.97 -29.87
N LYS A 252 -24.86 -1.96 -29.29
CA LYS A 252 -25.03 -0.64 -29.87
C LYS A 252 -24.08 0.37 -29.17
N THR A 253 -23.61 1.35 -29.95
CA THR A 253 -22.72 2.41 -29.44
C THR A 253 -23.07 3.79 -29.98
N MET A 254 -22.85 4.82 -29.18
CA MET A 254 -23.07 6.23 -29.51
C MET A 254 -22.13 7.14 -28.70
N PRO A 255 -21.69 8.28 -29.26
CA PRO A 255 -21.00 9.31 -28.46
C PRO A 255 -21.93 9.86 -27.37
N GLY A 256 -21.44 9.84 -26.12
CA GLY A 256 -22.13 10.38 -24.96
C GLY A 256 -21.66 11.78 -24.57
N PRO A 257 -22.06 12.28 -23.39
CA PRO A 257 -21.73 13.63 -22.92
C PRO A 257 -20.24 13.87 -22.63
N ILE A 258 -19.42 12.82 -22.37
CA ILE A 258 -17.98 12.94 -22.22
C ILE A 258 -17.37 13.16 -23.61
N GLN A 259 -16.95 14.40 -23.88
CA GLN A 259 -16.36 14.80 -25.17
C GLN A 259 -14.87 14.56 -25.24
N SER A 260 -14.20 14.65 -24.11
CA SER A 260 -12.78 14.31 -23.93
C SER A 260 -12.53 13.81 -22.53
N ASP A 261 -11.62 12.86 -22.38
CA ASP A 261 -11.12 12.39 -21.10
C ASP A 261 -9.62 12.10 -21.18
N SER A 262 -8.88 12.37 -20.11
CA SER A 262 -7.45 12.13 -20.01
C SER A 262 -7.05 12.10 -18.55
N VAL A 263 -6.25 11.11 -18.16
CA VAL A 263 -5.69 11.04 -16.81
C VAL A 263 -4.96 12.33 -16.44
N TYR A 264 -4.26 12.95 -17.40
CA TYR A 264 -3.46 14.17 -17.16
C TYR A 264 -4.24 15.48 -17.34
N ASN A 265 -5.10 15.52 -18.36
CA ASN A 265 -5.69 16.79 -18.79
C ASN A 265 -7.05 17.08 -18.18
N GLY A 266 -7.71 16.05 -17.62
CA GLY A 266 -9.06 16.16 -17.09
C GLY A 266 -10.16 15.73 -18.05
N GLU A 267 -11.41 16.08 -17.75
CA GLU A 267 -12.61 15.69 -18.48
C GLU A 267 -13.33 16.91 -19.07
N GLY A 268 -13.74 16.78 -20.33
CA GLY A 268 -14.69 17.71 -20.97
C GLY A 268 -16.07 17.05 -21.07
N TYR A 269 -17.05 17.59 -20.37
CA TYR A 269 -18.41 17.06 -20.28
C TYR A 269 -19.43 18.06 -20.81
N ASP A 270 -20.26 17.64 -21.77
CA ASP A 270 -21.37 18.46 -22.29
C ASP A 270 -22.71 17.85 -21.88
N ALA A 271 -23.33 18.39 -20.84
CA ALA A 271 -24.61 17.89 -20.34
C ALA A 271 -25.78 18.08 -21.31
N ARG A 272 -25.62 18.92 -22.35
CA ARG A 272 -26.62 19.06 -23.41
C ARG A 272 -26.76 17.82 -24.29
N LEU A 273 -25.73 16.94 -24.25
CA LEU A 273 -25.63 15.68 -25.00
C LEU A 273 -26.02 14.46 -24.15
N GLU A 274 -26.46 14.69 -22.93
CA GLU A 274 -27.03 13.60 -22.11
C GLU A 274 -28.25 13.00 -22.82
N THR A 275 -28.31 11.68 -22.81
CA THR A 275 -29.39 10.88 -23.38
C THR A 275 -30.11 10.12 -22.24
N PRO A 276 -31.08 10.74 -21.56
CA PRO A 276 -31.74 10.14 -20.41
C PRO A 276 -32.35 8.78 -20.73
N GLY A 277 -32.09 7.79 -19.90
CA GLY A 277 -32.62 6.45 -20.05
C GLY A 277 -31.87 5.54 -21.04
N TRP A 278 -30.76 5.98 -21.62
CA TRP A 278 -29.96 5.17 -22.56
C TRP A 278 -29.52 3.81 -21.99
N ASP A 279 -29.40 3.71 -20.69
CA ASP A 279 -29.01 2.51 -19.93
C ASP A 279 -30.23 1.75 -19.34
N ARG A 280 -31.43 2.01 -19.84
CA ARG A 280 -32.68 1.37 -19.43
C ARG A 280 -33.30 0.57 -20.58
N ALA A 281 -34.08 -0.44 -20.22
CA ALA A 281 -34.87 -1.21 -21.17
C ALA A 281 -36.00 -0.35 -21.78
N GLY A 282 -36.28 -0.60 -23.06
CA GLY A 282 -37.31 0.14 -23.85
C GLY A 282 -36.79 1.48 -24.39
N PHE A 283 -35.50 1.76 -24.28
CA PHE A 283 -34.89 2.96 -24.89
C PHE A 283 -34.79 2.76 -26.41
N ASP A 284 -35.23 3.77 -27.18
CA ASP A 284 -35.09 3.75 -28.64
C ASP A 284 -33.64 3.99 -29.06
N ASP A 285 -32.93 2.92 -29.41
CA ASP A 285 -31.55 2.92 -29.90
C ASP A 285 -31.46 2.66 -31.42
N ALA A 286 -32.54 2.88 -32.19
CA ALA A 286 -32.56 2.59 -33.63
C ALA A 286 -31.48 3.41 -34.40
N HIS A 287 -31.17 4.60 -33.93
CA HIS A 287 -30.17 5.48 -34.54
C HIS A 287 -28.72 5.23 -34.01
N TRP A 288 -28.53 4.34 -33.02
CA TRP A 288 -27.20 3.95 -32.54
C TRP A 288 -26.53 3.00 -33.53
N LYS A 289 -25.22 3.12 -33.67
CA LYS A 289 -24.41 2.24 -34.52
C LYS A 289 -24.16 0.91 -33.84
N ALA A 290 -23.95 -0.14 -34.61
CA ALA A 290 -23.44 -1.40 -34.08
C ALA A 290 -22.01 -1.20 -33.55
N ALA A 291 -21.67 -1.84 -32.43
CA ALA A 291 -20.32 -1.86 -31.90
C ALA A 291 -19.40 -2.65 -32.86
N SER A 292 -18.17 -2.18 -33.02
CA SER A 292 -17.17 -2.83 -33.87
C SER A 292 -16.47 -3.95 -33.12
N LEU A 293 -16.33 -5.12 -33.72
CA LEU A 293 -15.44 -6.15 -33.20
C LEU A 293 -13.98 -5.66 -33.30
N THR A 294 -13.18 -5.94 -32.28
CA THR A 294 -11.74 -5.62 -32.24
C THR A 294 -10.96 -6.83 -31.75
N ASP A 295 -9.66 -6.87 -32.04
CA ASP A 295 -8.81 -7.96 -31.53
C ASP A 295 -8.50 -7.81 -30.04
N GLY A 296 -8.63 -6.60 -29.48
CA GLY A 296 -8.22 -6.30 -28.10
C GLY A 296 -6.72 -6.44 -27.88
N PRO A 297 -6.24 -6.32 -26.64
CA PRO A 297 -4.86 -6.65 -26.29
C PRO A 297 -4.64 -8.15 -26.22
N LYS A 298 -3.38 -8.60 -26.38
CA LYS A 298 -3.01 -10.02 -26.40
C LYS A 298 -2.86 -10.63 -25.00
N GLY A 299 -2.80 -9.80 -23.96
CA GLY A 299 -2.58 -10.26 -22.60
C GLY A 299 -3.69 -11.18 -22.08
N ALA A 300 -3.29 -12.15 -21.26
CA ALA A 300 -4.23 -13.05 -20.60
C ALA A 300 -5.18 -12.27 -19.67
N LEU A 301 -6.46 -12.63 -19.68
CA LEU A 301 -7.43 -12.10 -18.71
C LEU A 301 -7.18 -12.72 -17.33
N SER A 302 -7.09 -11.90 -16.30
CA SER A 302 -6.85 -12.29 -14.91
C SER A 302 -7.77 -11.48 -13.99
N ALA A 303 -8.23 -12.09 -12.91
CA ALA A 303 -9.08 -11.41 -11.95
C ALA A 303 -8.35 -10.27 -11.22
N GLN A 304 -9.03 -9.17 -10.99
CA GLN A 304 -8.51 -8.04 -10.20
C GLN A 304 -8.58 -8.36 -8.71
N MET A 305 -7.55 -9.03 -8.19
CA MET A 305 -7.43 -9.47 -6.80
C MET A 305 -6.64 -8.48 -5.94
N MET A 306 -6.94 -7.19 -6.06
CA MET A 306 -6.30 -6.12 -5.31
C MET A 306 -7.34 -5.08 -4.88
N PRO A 307 -7.04 -4.22 -3.88
CA PRO A 307 -7.94 -3.13 -3.50
C PRO A 307 -8.28 -2.24 -4.70
N PRO A 308 -9.56 -2.06 -5.05
CA PRO A 308 -9.96 -1.20 -6.14
C PRO A 308 -9.75 0.27 -5.81
N ILE A 309 -9.71 1.12 -6.82
CA ILE A 309 -9.74 2.56 -6.62
C ILE A 309 -11.19 2.97 -6.27
N ARG A 310 -11.33 3.80 -5.22
CA ARG A 310 -12.63 4.31 -4.74
C ARG A 310 -12.56 5.79 -4.37
N VAL A 311 -13.73 6.40 -4.23
CA VAL A 311 -13.86 7.61 -3.43
C VAL A 311 -13.84 7.20 -1.95
N VAL A 312 -12.73 7.50 -1.27
CA VAL A 312 -12.51 7.06 0.13
C VAL A 312 -12.91 8.11 1.16
N ASP A 313 -12.89 9.40 0.78
CA ASP A 313 -13.32 10.51 1.66
C ASP A 313 -13.87 11.68 0.84
N THR A 314 -14.53 12.62 1.54
CA THR A 314 -15.07 13.85 0.96
C THR A 314 -14.69 15.05 1.81
N ILE A 315 -13.89 15.95 1.25
CA ILE A 315 -13.37 17.14 1.94
C ILE A 315 -14.14 18.38 1.51
N ALA A 316 -14.55 19.17 2.50
CA ALA A 316 -15.08 20.51 2.27
C ALA A 316 -13.92 21.52 2.19
N PRO A 317 -13.98 22.54 1.32
CA PRO A 317 -13.00 23.62 1.34
C PRO A 317 -12.94 24.32 2.69
N LEU A 318 -11.75 24.79 3.09
CA LEU A 318 -11.55 25.60 4.30
C LEU A 318 -11.67 27.09 4.04
N LYS A 319 -11.32 27.54 2.83
CA LYS A 319 -11.28 28.95 2.45
C LYS A 319 -11.66 29.11 0.97
N MET A 320 -12.26 30.25 0.67
CA MET A 320 -12.50 30.69 -0.72
C MET A 320 -12.03 32.14 -0.86
N THR A 321 -11.28 32.44 -1.93
CA THR A 321 -10.80 33.78 -2.29
C THR A 321 -11.21 34.13 -3.72
N THR A 322 -11.14 35.41 -4.07
CA THR A 322 -11.47 35.93 -5.39
C THR A 322 -10.34 36.87 -5.83
N PRO A 323 -9.22 36.32 -6.35
CA PRO A 323 -8.06 37.14 -6.77
C PRO A 323 -8.42 38.11 -7.90
N HIS A 324 -9.30 37.71 -8.80
CA HIS A 324 -9.80 38.52 -9.91
C HIS A 324 -11.32 38.35 -10.08
N PRO A 325 -12.05 39.32 -10.63
CA PRO A 325 -13.47 39.16 -10.90
C PRO A 325 -13.78 37.91 -11.72
N GLY A 326 -14.70 37.07 -11.22
CA GLY A 326 -15.08 35.81 -11.88
C GLY A 326 -14.12 34.63 -11.72
N VAL A 327 -13.04 34.81 -10.96
CA VAL A 327 -12.07 33.76 -10.61
C VAL A 327 -12.17 33.44 -9.12
N TYR A 328 -12.56 32.24 -8.76
CA TYR A 328 -12.73 31.81 -7.38
C TYR A 328 -11.74 30.68 -7.06
N ILE A 329 -10.93 30.87 -6.03
CA ILE A 329 -9.95 29.88 -5.56
C ILE A 329 -10.46 29.26 -4.26
N TYR A 330 -10.64 27.95 -4.25
CA TYR A 330 -10.99 27.15 -3.09
C TYR A 330 -9.74 26.47 -2.54
N ASP A 331 -9.42 26.70 -1.26
CA ASP A 331 -8.34 26.00 -0.52
C ASP A 331 -8.95 24.86 0.29
N LEU A 332 -8.52 23.64 0.05
CA LEU A 332 -8.95 22.44 0.80
C LEU A 332 -8.25 22.30 2.15
N GLY A 333 -7.13 23.01 2.36
CA GLY A 333 -6.28 22.87 3.54
C GLY A 333 -5.43 21.60 3.55
N GLN A 334 -5.62 20.69 2.59
CA GLN A 334 -4.89 19.43 2.42
C GLN A 334 -4.61 19.20 0.94
N ASN A 335 -3.37 18.85 0.60
CA ASN A 335 -3.02 18.34 -0.73
C ASN A 335 -3.53 16.90 -0.85
N ILE A 336 -4.26 16.57 -1.90
CA ILE A 336 -4.94 15.29 -2.09
C ILE A 336 -4.78 14.78 -3.51
N SER A 337 -5.02 13.50 -3.70
CA SER A 337 -5.37 12.93 -5.00
C SER A 337 -6.88 12.76 -5.12
N GLY A 338 -7.48 13.22 -6.21
CA GLY A 338 -8.93 13.08 -6.34
C GLY A 338 -9.58 13.88 -7.46
N VAL A 339 -10.87 14.11 -7.30
CA VAL A 339 -11.72 14.88 -8.21
C VAL A 339 -12.64 15.82 -7.43
N VAL A 340 -13.28 16.74 -8.13
CA VAL A 340 -14.21 17.70 -7.51
C VAL A 340 -15.65 17.44 -7.97
N GLU A 341 -16.57 17.31 -7.01
CA GLU A 341 -18.00 17.40 -7.22
C GLU A 341 -18.41 18.88 -7.19
N MET A 342 -19.03 19.35 -8.26
CA MET A 342 -19.55 20.70 -8.40
C MET A 342 -21.08 20.71 -8.48
N ARG A 343 -21.71 21.62 -7.76
CA ARG A 343 -23.16 21.92 -7.86
C ARG A 343 -23.36 23.26 -8.55
N VAL A 344 -24.12 23.25 -9.64
CA VAL A 344 -24.32 24.44 -10.45
C VAL A 344 -25.76 24.53 -10.98
N ARG A 345 -26.23 25.76 -11.20
CA ARG A 345 -27.49 26.04 -11.84
C ARG A 345 -27.32 27.29 -12.71
N GLY A 346 -27.72 27.26 -13.97
CA GLY A 346 -27.57 28.39 -14.85
C GLY A 346 -28.15 28.16 -16.26
N PRO A 347 -27.93 29.11 -17.15
CA PRO A 347 -28.42 29.02 -18.54
C PRO A 347 -27.79 27.84 -19.29
N ARG A 348 -28.55 27.30 -20.27
CA ARG A 348 -28.11 26.24 -21.18
C ARG A 348 -26.83 26.65 -21.91
N GLY A 349 -25.84 25.76 -21.91
CA GLY A 349 -24.56 25.94 -22.58
C GLY A 349 -23.56 26.83 -21.84
N THR A 350 -23.91 27.32 -20.62
CA THR A 350 -22.89 27.96 -19.78
C THR A 350 -21.72 27.02 -19.59
N ARG A 351 -20.49 27.51 -19.87
CA ARG A 351 -19.24 26.78 -19.71
C ARG A 351 -18.63 27.11 -18.36
N VAL A 352 -18.53 26.11 -17.49
CA VAL A 352 -17.84 26.20 -16.21
C VAL A 352 -16.55 25.41 -16.27
N GLN A 353 -15.45 25.95 -15.72
CA GLN A 353 -14.15 25.32 -15.70
C GLN A 353 -13.61 25.20 -14.27
N LEU A 354 -13.04 24.03 -13.97
CA LEU A 354 -12.30 23.74 -12.75
C LEU A 354 -10.85 23.45 -13.13
N ARG A 355 -9.90 24.17 -12.53
CA ARG A 355 -8.46 23.90 -12.65
C ARG A 355 -7.89 23.53 -11.28
N HIS A 356 -6.91 22.63 -11.27
CA HIS A 356 -6.39 22.04 -10.05
C HIS A 356 -4.88 22.25 -9.95
N ALA A 357 -4.36 22.62 -8.77
CA ALA A 357 -2.94 22.72 -8.50
C ALA A 357 -2.60 22.56 -7.00
N GLU A 358 -1.34 22.30 -6.73
CA GLU A 358 -0.80 22.13 -5.37
C GLU A 358 -0.51 23.46 -4.67
N LEU A 359 -0.21 24.52 -5.44
CA LEU A 359 0.29 25.80 -4.94
C LEU A 359 -0.42 27.00 -5.56
N LEU A 360 -0.25 28.15 -4.93
CA LEU A 360 -0.65 29.47 -5.45
C LEU A 360 0.60 30.31 -5.71
N TYR A 361 0.47 31.30 -6.60
CA TYR A 361 1.38 32.41 -6.66
C TYR A 361 1.14 33.40 -5.52
N ASP A 362 2.07 34.33 -5.29
CA ASP A 362 1.97 35.33 -4.22
C ASP A 362 0.76 36.26 -4.37
N ASP A 363 0.26 36.46 -5.59
CA ASP A 363 -0.95 37.22 -5.88
C ASP A 363 -2.26 36.43 -5.60
N GLY A 364 -2.13 35.19 -5.15
CA GLY A 364 -3.26 34.30 -4.83
C GLY A 364 -3.86 33.57 -6.03
N THR A 365 -3.27 33.70 -7.24
CA THR A 365 -3.69 32.93 -8.41
C THR A 365 -3.11 31.53 -8.41
N LEU A 366 -3.69 30.62 -9.22
CA LEU A 366 -3.33 29.22 -9.25
C LEU A 366 -1.95 29.01 -9.93
N ASN A 367 -0.99 28.43 -9.21
CA ASN A 367 0.31 28.07 -9.77
C ASN A 367 0.26 26.67 -10.40
N VAL A 368 0.41 26.61 -11.72
CA VAL A 368 0.32 25.37 -12.52
C VAL A 368 1.66 24.95 -13.12
N GLU A 369 2.75 25.55 -12.73
CA GLU A 369 4.06 25.32 -13.38
C GLU A 369 4.55 23.89 -13.21
N ASN A 370 4.33 23.26 -12.04
CA ASN A 370 4.75 21.88 -11.78
C ASN A 370 3.84 20.82 -12.42
N LEU A 371 2.75 21.21 -13.04
CA LEU A 371 1.94 20.30 -13.85
C LEU A 371 2.62 19.90 -15.16
N ARG A 372 3.61 20.66 -15.60
CA ARG A 372 4.34 20.49 -16.88
C ARG A 372 3.35 20.48 -18.06
N ALA A 373 3.21 19.36 -18.78
CA ALA A 373 2.27 19.23 -19.90
C ALA A 373 0.84 18.86 -19.46
N ALA A 374 0.62 18.44 -18.22
CA ALA A 374 -0.72 18.12 -17.70
C ALA A 374 -1.53 19.41 -17.52
N LYS A 375 -2.79 19.41 -17.98
CA LYS A 375 -3.66 20.59 -17.85
C LYS A 375 -4.45 20.60 -16.54
N ALA A 376 -4.70 19.42 -15.95
CA ALA A 376 -5.49 19.23 -14.73
C ALA A 376 -6.76 20.09 -14.70
N THR A 377 -7.55 20.03 -15.79
CA THR A 377 -8.66 20.95 -16.07
C THR A 377 -9.91 20.17 -16.47
N ASP A 378 -10.99 20.36 -15.70
CA ASP A 378 -12.31 19.81 -16.03
C ASP A 378 -13.21 20.92 -16.56
N VAL A 379 -13.97 20.62 -17.61
CA VAL A 379 -14.89 21.56 -18.25
C VAL A 379 -16.28 20.98 -18.32
N TYR A 380 -17.26 21.71 -17.82
CA TYR A 380 -18.66 21.32 -17.82
C TYR A 380 -19.52 22.32 -18.58
N TYR A 381 -20.28 21.87 -19.56
CA TYR A 381 -21.31 22.67 -20.23
C TYR A 381 -22.67 22.32 -19.68
N LEU A 382 -23.37 23.31 -19.12
CA LEU A 382 -24.67 23.14 -18.47
C LEU A 382 -25.75 22.66 -19.44
N ARG A 383 -26.57 21.70 -19.00
CA ARG A 383 -27.81 21.31 -19.65
C ARG A 383 -28.82 22.49 -19.64
N GLY A 384 -28.89 23.21 -18.51
CA GLY A 384 -29.64 24.45 -18.38
C GLY A 384 -31.15 24.25 -18.46
N ASP A 385 -31.68 23.21 -17.81
CA ASP A 385 -33.11 22.92 -17.71
C ASP A 385 -33.80 23.59 -16.50
N GLY A 386 -33.09 24.44 -15.77
CA GLY A 386 -33.54 25.12 -14.57
C GLY A 386 -33.41 24.33 -13.28
N SER A 387 -33.03 23.06 -13.31
CA SER A 387 -32.69 22.25 -12.13
C SER A 387 -31.28 22.54 -11.65
N GLN A 388 -30.96 22.12 -10.41
CA GLN A 388 -29.58 22.05 -9.95
C GLN A 388 -28.87 20.85 -10.60
N GLU A 389 -27.78 21.11 -11.29
CA GLU A 389 -26.94 20.10 -11.89
C GLU A 389 -25.79 19.75 -10.96
N VAL A 390 -25.41 18.46 -10.92
CA VAL A 390 -24.28 17.95 -10.14
C VAL A 390 -23.30 17.32 -11.12
N TYR A 391 -22.07 17.81 -11.15
CA TYR A 391 -21.03 17.31 -12.01
C TYR A 391 -19.87 16.79 -11.19
N GLN A 392 -19.34 15.62 -11.55
CA GLN A 392 -18.10 15.03 -11.08
C GLN A 392 -17.47 14.30 -12.28
N PRO A 393 -16.16 14.55 -12.60
CA PRO A 393 -15.48 13.82 -13.66
C PRO A 393 -15.36 12.32 -13.32
N ARG A 394 -15.27 11.46 -14.35
CA ARG A 394 -15.32 10.00 -14.20
C ARG A 394 -14.01 9.30 -14.48
N PHE A 395 -13.29 9.73 -15.55
CA PHE A 395 -12.16 8.96 -16.07
C PHE A 395 -10.83 9.72 -15.97
N THR A 396 -10.70 10.49 -14.89
CA THR A 396 -9.51 11.26 -14.53
C THR A 396 -9.37 11.35 -13.02
N TYR A 397 -8.22 11.78 -12.55
CA TYR A 397 -7.97 12.26 -11.19
C TYR A 397 -6.88 13.33 -11.24
N HIS A 398 -6.78 14.16 -10.20
CA HIS A 398 -5.82 15.25 -10.07
C HIS A 398 -5.13 15.22 -8.72
N GLY A 399 -3.89 15.72 -8.65
CA GLY A 399 -3.20 16.04 -7.41
C GLY A 399 -3.34 17.53 -7.13
N PHE A 400 -3.93 17.91 -5.99
CA PHE A 400 -4.20 19.32 -5.74
C PHE A 400 -4.56 19.63 -4.26
N ARG A 401 -4.25 20.85 -3.87
CA ARG A 401 -4.79 21.49 -2.67
C ARG A 401 -5.76 22.60 -3.04
N TYR A 402 -5.55 23.24 -4.20
CA TYR A 402 -6.33 24.40 -4.64
C TYR A 402 -7.13 24.09 -5.89
N VAL A 403 -8.36 24.63 -5.94
CA VAL A 403 -9.27 24.54 -7.08
C VAL A 403 -9.66 25.94 -7.55
N GLU A 404 -9.36 26.25 -8.79
CA GLU A 404 -9.82 27.46 -9.45
C GLU A 404 -11.14 27.17 -10.17
N LEU A 405 -12.18 27.91 -9.85
CA LEU A 405 -13.49 27.88 -10.49
C LEU A 405 -13.70 29.15 -11.32
N THR A 406 -13.96 28.99 -12.62
CA THR A 406 -14.28 30.09 -13.54
C THR A 406 -15.52 29.80 -14.38
N GLY A 407 -16.18 30.85 -14.90
CA GLY A 407 -17.37 30.71 -15.71
C GLY A 407 -18.63 30.29 -14.94
N TYR A 408 -18.60 30.32 -13.63
CA TYR A 408 -19.75 29.97 -12.78
C TYR A 408 -20.86 31.04 -12.91
N PRO A 409 -22.11 30.66 -13.16
CA PRO A 409 -23.23 31.63 -13.31
C PRO A 409 -23.60 32.25 -11.96
N GLY A 410 -23.27 33.52 -11.79
CA GLY A 410 -23.44 34.25 -10.53
C GLY A 410 -22.26 34.04 -9.56
N ALA A 411 -22.49 34.26 -8.26
CA ALA A 411 -21.50 34.06 -7.21
C ALA A 411 -21.61 32.64 -6.63
N PRO A 412 -20.55 31.84 -6.68
CA PRO A 412 -20.57 30.51 -6.07
C PRO A 412 -20.60 30.63 -4.54
N LYS A 413 -21.16 29.62 -3.88
CA LYS A 413 -21.14 29.49 -2.44
C LYS A 413 -19.96 28.63 -1.99
N PHE A 414 -19.72 28.63 -0.70
CA PHE A 414 -18.68 27.80 -0.09
C PHE A 414 -18.91 26.29 -0.29
N ASP A 415 -20.17 25.86 -0.32
CA ASP A 415 -20.59 24.48 -0.52
C ASP A 415 -20.82 24.10 -2.01
N THR A 416 -20.50 25.00 -2.94
CA THR A 416 -20.57 24.75 -4.38
C THR A 416 -19.67 23.58 -4.80
N LEU A 417 -18.50 23.46 -4.15
CA LEU A 417 -17.53 22.39 -4.41
C LEU A 417 -17.39 21.44 -3.21
N ARG A 418 -17.15 20.17 -3.53
CA ARG A 418 -16.68 19.13 -2.59
C ARG A 418 -15.57 18.34 -3.25
N ALA A 419 -14.43 18.22 -2.60
CA ALA A 419 -13.35 17.40 -3.09
C ALA A 419 -13.58 15.93 -2.67
N LYS A 420 -13.43 15.03 -3.61
CA LYS A 420 -13.52 13.58 -3.41
C LYS A 420 -12.10 13.02 -3.44
N VAL A 421 -11.64 12.46 -2.34
CA VAL A 421 -10.33 11.79 -2.26
C VAL A 421 -10.44 10.44 -2.98
N VAL A 422 -9.54 10.20 -3.92
CA VAL A 422 -9.57 9.00 -4.79
C VAL A 422 -8.20 8.33 -4.79
N HIS A 423 -8.16 7.08 -4.37
CA HIS A 423 -6.97 6.21 -4.45
C HIS A 423 -7.38 4.74 -4.30
N SER A 424 -6.43 3.79 -4.46
CA SER A 424 -6.66 2.38 -4.13
C SER A 424 -7.07 2.25 -2.66
N ASP A 425 -8.20 1.59 -2.40
CA ASP A 425 -8.84 1.51 -1.07
C ASP A 425 -8.11 0.51 -0.16
N VAL A 426 -6.86 0.82 0.18
CA VAL A 426 -6.07 0.07 1.15
C VAL A 426 -6.52 0.45 2.56
N ARG A 427 -6.90 -0.56 3.38
CA ARG A 427 -7.37 -0.34 4.75
C ARG A 427 -6.22 0.17 5.64
N PRO A 428 -6.40 1.25 6.44
CA PRO A 428 -5.44 1.62 7.47
C PRO A 428 -5.28 0.50 8.51
N THR A 429 -4.05 0.14 8.83
CA THR A 429 -3.70 -0.92 9.79
C THR A 429 -2.78 -0.44 10.90
N GLY A 430 -2.09 0.67 10.70
CA GLY A 430 -1.13 1.21 11.65
C GLY A 430 -1.49 2.58 12.19
N GLY A 431 -0.96 2.90 13.36
CA GLY A 431 -1.05 4.22 13.97
C GLY A 431 0.18 4.51 14.80
N PHE A 432 0.71 5.74 14.67
CA PHE A 432 1.83 6.23 15.49
C PHE A 432 1.50 7.61 16.03
N THR A 433 1.79 7.83 17.31
CA THR A 433 1.69 9.13 17.99
C THR A 433 2.81 9.28 19.03
N SER A 434 3.17 10.52 19.33
CA SER A 434 4.21 10.82 20.29
C SER A 434 3.96 12.15 21.01
N SER A 435 4.76 12.41 22.05
CA SER A 435 4.75 13.71 22.77
C SER A 435 5.31 14.87 21.94
N LYS A 436 5.90 14.60 20.74
CA LYS A 436 6.53 15.60 19.88
C LYS A 436 5.63 15.94 18.70
N GLN A 437 5.04 17.13 18.70
CA GLN A 437 4.06 17.55 17.68
C GLN A 437 4.61 17.51 16.26
N ILE A 438 5.89 17.88 16.06
CA ILE A 438 6.50 17.87 14.72
C ILE A 438 6.55 16.44 14.13
N LEU A 439 6.88 15.41 14.93
CA LEU A 439 6.88 14.03 14.47
C LEU A 439 5.48 13.56 14.09
N ASN A 440 4.45 13.96 14.88
CA ASN A 440 3.07 13.64 14.56
C ASN A 440 2.60 14.29 13.25
N GLN A 441 3.08 15.53 12.96
CA GLN A 441 2.76 16.20 11.70
C GLN A 441 3.47 15.54 10.52
N ILE A 442 4.76 15.18 10.67
CA ILE A 442 5.51 14.46 9.64
C ILE A 442 4.85 13.11 9.36
N GLN A 443 4.43 12.35 10.37
CA GLN A 443 3.70 11.10 10.19
C GLN A 443 2.40 11.29 9.39
N ARG A 444 1.62 12.34 9.68
CA ARG A 444 0.42 12.66 8.90
C ARG A 444 0.77 12.94 7.43
N ASN A 445 1.79 13.74 7.18
CA ASN A 445 2.23 14.07 5.81
C ASN A 445 2.71 12.82 5.05
N ILE A 446 3.39 11.90 5.73
CA ILE A 446 3.81 10.60 5.18
C ILE A 446 2.59 9.77 4.78
N VAL A 447 1.62 9.60 5.69
CA VAL A 447 0.41 8.80 5.47
C VAL A 447 -0.39 9.35 4.28
N TRP A 448 -0.62 10.67 4.22
CA TRP A 448 -1.27 11.32 3.09
C TRP A 448 -0.50 11.14 1.79
N GLY A 449 0.82 11.37 1.79
CA GLY A 449 1.65 11.21 0.60
C GLY A 449 1.64 9.79 0.04
N ILE A 450 1.62 8.76 0.92
CA ILE A 450 1.55 7.36 0.50
C ILE A 450 0.18 7.06 -0.12
N GLN A 451 -0.93 7.30 0.60
CA GLN A 451 -2.27 6.94 0.11
C GLN A 451 -2.65 7.66 -1.18
N ASP A 452 -2.29 8.95 -1.31
CA ASP A 452 -2.53 9.76 -2.49
C ASP A 452 -1.77 9.28 -3.75
N ASN A 453 -0.76 8.43 -3.56
CA ASN A 453 0.07 7.86 -4.61
C ASN A 453 -0.13 6.33 -4.77
N LEU A 454 -1.31 5.81 -4.40
CA LEU A 454 -1.72 4.44 -4.67
C LEU A 454 -2.86 4.42 -5.69
N HIS A 455 -2.52 4.33 -7.00
CA HIS A 455 -3.49 4.29 -8.10
C HIS A 455 -3.31 3.02 -8.94
N SER A 456 -3.71 1.88 -8.37
CA SER A 456 -3.47 0.51 -8.87
C SER A 456 -1.99 0.11 -8.92
N VAL A 457 -1.09 1.05 -9.01
CA VAL A 457 0.36 0.94 -8.87
C VAL A 457 0.85 2.00 -7.87
N PRO A 458 2.03 1.81 -7.24
CA PRO A 458 2.62 2.84 -6.37
C PRO A 458 3.18 3.97 -7.25
N THR A 459 2.40 5.05 -7.44
CA THR A 459 2.83 6.18 -8.27
C THR A 459 3.82 7.08 -7.54
N ASP A 460 4.72 7.71 -8.29
CA ASP A 460 5.67 8.70 -7.79
C ASP A 460 4.99 10.01 -7.38
N CYS A 461 4.06 10.45 -8.18
CA CYS A 461 3.33 11.71 -8.02
C CYS A 461 1.91 11.57 -8.56
N ASN A 462 1.04 12.57 -8.31
CA ASN A 462 -0.36 12.53 -8.70
C ASN A 462 -0.85 13.76 -9.50
N GLN A 463 -0.02 14.81 -9.67
CA GLN A 463 -0.47 16.10 -10.22
C GLN A 463 -0.05 16.35 -11.67
N ARG A 464 1.16 15.90 -12.07
CA ARG A 464 1.80 16.23 -13.37
C ARG A 464 1.59 15.13 -14.43
N ASP A 465 2.19 15.33 -15.62
CA ASP A 465 2.15 14.39 -16.74
C ASP A 465 3.12 13.19 -16.59
N GLU A 466 3.18 12.62 -15.39
CA GLU A 466 3.98 11.45 -15.03
C GLU A 466 3.12 10.37 -14.38
N ARG A 467 2.98 10.31 -13.06
CA ARG A 467 2.11 9.40 -12.31
C ARG A 467 2.40 7.94 -12.61
N MET A 468 3.67 7.55 -12.47
CA MET A 468 4.19 6.24 -12.85
C MET A 468 4.57 5.41 -11.63
N GLY A 469 4.53 4.09 -11.80
CA GLY A 469 5.08 3.15 -10.82
C GLY A 469 6.61 3.14 -10.86
N TRP A 470 7.27 4.24 -10.43
CA TRP A 470 8.71 4.31 -10.30
C TRP A 470 9.21 3.33 -9.24
N MET A 471 10.12 2.44 -9.64
CA MET A 471 10.47 1.29 -8.81
C MET A 471 11.29 1.67 -7.57
N ALA A 472 12.19 2.67 -7.65
CA ALA A 472 12.90 3.14 -6.46
C ALA A 472 11.92 3.73 -5.44
N ASP A 473 11.05 4.63 -5.86
CA ASP A 473 10.02 5.20 -5.00
C ASP A 473 9.24 4.10 -4.29
N ALA A 474 8.74 3.12 -5.06
CA ALA A 474 7.93 2.03 -4.55
C ALA A 474 8.60 1.24 -3.42
N HIS A 475 9.90 0.86 -3.57
CA HIS A 475 10.55 0.06 -2.53
C HIS A 475 11.06 0.89 -1.35
N LEU A 476 11.33 2.18 -1.55
CA LEU A 476 11.87 3.02 -0.48
C LEU A 476 10.88 3.27 0.63
N TYR A 477 9.60 3.50 0.31
CA TYR A 477 8.58 3.67 1.33
C TYR A 477 7.75 2.39 1.62
N ALA A 478 8.06 1.25 0.98
CA ALA A 478 7.25 0.03 1.10
C ALA A 478 7.05 -0.43 2.55
N GLU A 479 8.09 -0.42 3.38
CA GLU A 479 7.98 -0.77 4.80
C GLU A 479 7.04 0.18 5.54
N THR A 480 7.17 1.48 5.30
CA THR A 480 6.25 2.48 5.88
C THR A 480 4.81 2.24 5.43
N ALA A 481 4.61 1.89 4.16
CA ALA A 481 3.28 1.55 3.66
C ALA A 481 2.72 0.29 4.34
N MET A 482 3.52 -0.78 4.49
CA MET A 482 3.12 -2.02 5.18
C MET A 482 2.83 -1.82 6.67
N LEU A 483 3.46 -0.84 7.31
CA LEU A 483 3.24 -0.48 8.70
C LEU A 483 2.02 0.44 8.91
N ASN A 484 1.52 1.09 7.87
CA ASN A 484 0.37 1.99 7.95
C ASN A 484 -0.90 1.41 7.29
N PHE A 485 -0.75 0.52 6.30
CA PHE A 485 -1.86 0.04 5.48
C PHE A 485 -1.80 -1.48 5.22
N ASP A 486 -2.95 -2.05 4.88
CA ASP A 486 -3.11 -3.45 4.48
C ASP A 486 -2.64 -3.66 3.03
N MET A 487 -1.33 -3.85 2.85
CA MET A 487 -0.67 -3.81 1.54
C MET A 487 -0.53 -5.15 0.80
N PRO A 488 -0.75 -6.35 1.38
CA PRO A 488 -0.27 -7.58 0.75
C PRO A 488 -0.95 -7.88 -0.59
N ALA A 489 -2.26 -7.63 -0.74
CA ALA A 489 -2.95 -7.81 -2.02
C ALA A 489 -2.46 -6.80 -3.09
N PHE A 490 -2.17 -5.56 -2.68
CA PHE A 490 -1.64 -4.51 -3.56
C PHE A 490 -0.25 -4.85 -4.08
N TYR A 491 0.68 -5.22 -3.18
CA TYR A 491 2.05 -5.56 -3.59
C TYR A 491 2.14 -6.92 -4.29
N THR A 492 1.26 -7.87 -4.00
CA THR A 492 1.15 -9.12 -4.80
C THR A 492 0.86 -8.81 -6.27
N ASN A 493 -0.09 -7.87 -6.55
CA ASN A 493 -0.34 -7.44 -7.92
C ASN A 493 0.84 -6.69 -8.52
N PHE A 494 1.47 -5.78 -7.79
CA PHE A 494 2.59 -5.00 -8.31
C PHE A 494 3.82 -5.87 -8.62
N LEU A 495 4.09 -6.90 -7.83
CA LEU A 495 5.12 -7.89 -8.13
C LEU A 495 4.83 -8.67 -9.43
N ARG A 496 3.55 -8.99 -9.70
CA ARG A 496 3.15 -9.55 -11.00
C ARG A 496 3.39 -8.56 -12.14
N ASP A 497 3.10 -7.26 -11.93
CA ASP A 497 3.38 -6.22 -12.92
C ASP A 497 4.89 -6.08 -13.20
N ILE A 498 5.76 -6.20 -12.18
CA ILE A 498 7.22 -6.23 -12.35
C ILE A 498 7.64 -7.47 -13.18
N HIS A 499 7.08 -8.63 -12.88
CA HIS A 499 7.34 -9.86 -13.64
C HIS A 499 6.87 -9.73 -15.10
N ASP A 500 5.69 -9.13 -15.34
CA ASP A 500 5.13 -8.94 -16.69
C ASP A 500 6.03 -8.05 -17.58
N VAL A 501 6.72 -7.07 -17.01
CA VAL A 501 7.65 -6.22 -17.79
C VAL A 501 9.04 -6.85 -17.94
N GLN A 502 9.39 -7.92 -17.21
CA GLN A 502 10.71 -8.53 -17.30
C GLN A 502 10.95 -9.11 -18.71
N ALA A 503 12.10 -8.78 -19.30
CA ALA A 503 12.50 -9.33 -20.59
C ALA A 503 13.23 -10.69 -20.44
N ALA A 504 13.39 -11.40 -21.54
CA ALA A 504 14.02 -12.73 -21.57
C ALA A 504 15.50 -12.72 -21.10
N ASP A 505 16.18 -11.59 -21.19
CA ASP A 505 17.55 -11.40 -20.69
C ASP A 505 17.61 -11.08 -19.18
N GLY A 506 16.48 -11.04 -18.49
CA GLY A 506 16.34 -10.74 -17.08
C GLY A 506 16.15 -9.26 -16.76
N THR A 507 16.24 -8.36 -17.74
CA THR A 507 16.09 -6.91 -17.50
C THR A 507 14.67 -6.54 -17.08
N VAL A 508 14.57 -5.66 -16.08
CA VAL A 508 13.36 -4.94 -15.69
C VAL A 508 13.45 -3.48 -16.13
N THR A 509 12.44 -2.67 -15.85
CA THR A 509 12.34 -1.26 -16.26
C THR A 509 12.29 -0.33 -15.05
N ASP A 510 12.64 0.95 -15.20
CA ASP A 510 12.58 1.92 -14.10
C ASP A 510 11.15 2.17 -13.62
N THR A 511 10.15 2.09 -14.51
CA THR A 511 8.72 2.23 -14.18
C THR A 511 7.93 0.98 -14.55
N VAL A 512 6.91 0.67 -13.77
CA VAL A 512 6.06 -0.52 -13.97
C VAL A 512 4.57 -0.14 -13.81
N PRO A 513 3.73 -0.37 -14.82
CA PRO A 513 4.06 -0.79 -16.20
C PRO A 513 5.01 0.17 -16.92
N HIS A 514 5.79 -0.32 -17.87
CA HIS A 514 6.83 0.50 -18.53
C HIS A 514 6.24 1.59 -19.42
N ARG A 515 6.57 2.84 -19.11
CA ARG A 515 6.15 4.00 -19.91
C ARG A 515 7.19 5.11 -19.93
N TYR A 516 7.91 5.29 -18.84
CA TYR A 516 9.02 6.23 -18.67
C TYR A 516 10.24 5.49 -18.16
N GLY A 517 11.39 6.18 -18.17
CA GLY A 517 12.65 5.63 -17.70
C GLY A 517 13.28 4.63 -18.67
N SER A 518 14.22 3.87 -18.19
CA SER A 518 15.10 3.03 -18.97
C SER A 518 14.77 1.53 -18.88
N ARG A 519 15.22 0.79 -19.85
CA ARG A 519 15.48 -0.66 -19.84
C ARG A 519 16.91 -0.90 -20.34
N PRO A 520 17.81 -1.50 -19.58
CA PRO A 520 17.60 -1.99 -18.21
C PRO A 520 17.31 -0.85 -17.22
N ALA A 521 16.64 -1.16 -16.12
CA ALA A 521 16.48 -0.23 -15.01
C ALA A 521 17.82 0.21 -14.44
N ASP A 522 17.88 1.41 -13.85
CA ASP A 522 18.97 1.75 -12.92
C ASP A 522 19.01 0.66 -11.81
N PRO A 523 20.21 0.22 -11.40
CA PRO A 523 20.31 -0.82 -10.37
C PRO A 523 19.57 -0.49 -9.06
N ALA A 524 19.53 0.78 -8.65
CA ALA A 524 18.77 1.21 -7.46
C ALA A 524 17.25 1.12 -7.67
N TRP A 525 16.75 1.34 -8.89
CA TRP A 525 15.34 1.17 -9.26
C TRP A 525 14.98 -0.31 -9.36
N GLY A 526 15.81 -1.11 -10.05
CA GLY A 526 15.62 -2.54 -10.18
C GLY A 526 15.60 -3.31 -8.84
N MET A 527 16.14 -2.71 -7.76
CA MET A 527 16.07 -3.27 -6.39
C MET A 527 14.64 -3.45 -5.89
N ALA A 528 13.64 -2.81 -6.49
CA ALA A 528 12.26 -3.05 -6.11
C ALA A 528 11.85 -4.52 -6.25
N TYR A 529 12.34 -5.23 -7.26
CA TYR A 529 11.98 -6.62 -7.47
C TYR A 529 12.44 -7.53 -6.31
N PRO A 530 13.75 -7.61 -5.98
CA PRO A 530 14.20 -8.40 -4.84
C PRO A 530 13.68 -7.90 -3.50
N LEU A 531 13.63 -6.58 -3.26
CA LEU A 531 13.22 -6.02 -1.96
C LEU A 531 11.74 -6.21 -1.66
N LEU A 532 10.83 -5.91 -2.60
CA LEU A 532 9.40 -6.12 -2.37
C LEU A 532 9.06 -7.61 -2.21
N THR A 533 9.73 -8.49 -2.99
CA THR A 533 9.59 -9.94 -2.83
C THR A 533 10.02 -10.38 -1.42
N TRP A 534 11.12 -9.83 -0.92
CA TRP A 534 11.65 -10.11 0.42
C TRP A 534 10.74 -9.54 1.51
N TYR A 535 10.28 -8.29 1.41
CA TYR A 535 9.39 -7.66 2.40
C TYR A 535 8.04 -8.37 2.50
N MET A 536 7.50 -8.88 1.40
CA MET A 536 6.28 -9.70 1.45
C MET A 536 6.46 -10.97 2.28
N TYR A 537 7.65 -11.57 2.24
CA TYR A 537 7.98 -12.70 3.10
C TYR A 537 8.19 -12.25 4.56
N GLU A 538 8.96 -11.20 4.81
CA GLU A 538 9.24 -10.74 6.18
C GLU A 538 7.97 -10.29 6.92
N TYR A 539 7.17 -9.41 6.31
CA TYR A 539 6.01 -8.81 6.96
C TYR A 539 4.78 -9.72 7.00
N TYR A 540 4.61 -10.61 6.03
CA TYR A 540 3.41 -11.45 5.93
C TYR A 540 3.69 -12.95 6.04
N GLY A 541 4.95 -13.38 6.10
CA GLY A 541 5.33 -14.80 6.11
C GLY A 541 4.99 -15.51 4.79
N ASP A 542 4.88 -14.79 3.68
CA ASP A 542 4.41 -15.34 2.41
C ASP A 542 5.51 -16.05 1.64
N ARG A 543 5.71 -17.33 1.94
CA ARG A 543 6.66 -18.19 1.22
C ARG A 543 6.30 -18.36 -0.27
N ARG A 544 5.00 -18.39 -0.63
CA ARG A 544 4.56 -18.55 -2.03
C ARG A 544 5.02 -17.39 -2.91
N ILE A 545 5.12 -16.17 -2.38
CA ILE A 545 5.70 -15.03 -3.12
C ILE A 545 7.16 -15.29 -3.46
N LEU A 546 7.95 -15.86 -2.54
CA LEU A 546 9.33 -16.26 -2.86
C LEU A 546 9.35 -17.30 -3.97
N GLU A 547 8.49 -18.33 -3.89
CA GLU A 547 8.40 -19.41 -4.88
C GLU A 547 8.03 -18.87 -6.28
N GLN A 548 7.10 -17.93 -6.36
CA GLN A 548 6.61 -17.37 -7.62
C GLN A 548 7.59 -16.40 -8.28
N HIS A 549 8.38 -15.66 -7.50
CA HIS A 549 9.23 -14.57 -8.00
C HIS A 549 10.73 -14.88 -7.97
N PHE A 550 11.15 -16.00 -7.36
CA PHE A 550 12.56 -16.35 -7.21
C PHE A 550 13.32 -16.32 -8.53
N ASP A 551 12.80 -17.00 -9.57
CA ASP A 551 13.47 -17.09 -10.87
C ASP A 551 13.58 -15.72 -11.57
N GLY A 552 12.58 -14.86 -11.41
CA GLY A 552 12.61 -13.48 -11.93
C GLY A 552 13.64 -12.61 -11.20
N VAL A 553 13.68 -12.66 -9.87
CA VAL A 553 14.67 -11.93 -9.04
C VAL A 553 16.08 -12.42 -9.35
N LYS A 554 16.26 -13.74 -9.48
CA LYS A 554 17.51 -14.36 -9.88
C LYS A 554 17.95 -13.88 -11.27
N ALA A 555 17.06 -13.88 -12.26
CA ALA A 555 17.36 -13.43 -13.62
C ALA A 555 17.80 -11.96 -13.66
N TRP A 556 17.18 -11.08 -12.87
CA TRP A 556 17.63 -9.69 -12.71
C TRP A 556 19.06 -9.62 -12.13
N THR A 557 19.35 -10.39 -11.08
CA THR A 557 20.67 -10.44 -10.44
C THR A 557 21.73 -10.98 -11.39
N ASP A 558 21.40 -12.01 -12.16
CA ASP A 558 22.27 -12.56 -13.21
C ASP A 558 22.54 -11.55 -14.31
N TYR A 559 21.54 -10.78 -14.72
CA TYR A 559 21.74 -9.66 -15.65
C TYR A 559 22.76 -8.65 -15.11
N LEU A 560 22.63 -8.21 -13.84
CA LEU A 560 23.60 -7.31 -13.22
C LEU A 560 25.03 -7.89 -13.25
N ARG A 561 25.18 -9.20 -13.03
CA ARG A 561 26.47 -9.90 -13.15
C ARG A 561 27.08 -9.75 -14.56
N THR A 562 26.27 -9.89 -15.63
CA THR A 562 26.75 -9.72 -17.00
C THR A 562 27.23 -8.31 -17.32
N ARG A 563 26.75 -7.31 -16.55
CA ARG A 563 27.09 -5.89 -16.72
C ARG A 563 28.22 -5.44 -15.78
N SER A 564 28.61 -6.27 -14.82
CA SER A 564 29.70 -5.97 -13.90
C SER A 564 31.06 -6.31 -14.53
N ARG A 565 32.08 -5.52 -14.17
CA ARG A 565 33.48 -5.82 -14.45
C ARG A 565 34.24 -5.90 -13.13
N ASP A 566 34.90 -7.02 -12.89
CA ASP A 566 35.65 -7.29 -11.66
C ASP A 566 34.81 -7.02 -10.38
N GLY A 567 33.50 -7.40 -10.41
CA GLY A 567 32.56 -7.19 -9.31
C GLY A 567 32.00 -5.77 -9.17
N ILE A 568 32.39 -4.83 -10.04
CA ILE A 568 31.92 -3.43 -10.02
C ILE A 568 30.91 -3.18 -11.13
N LEU A 569 29.81 -2.50 -10.80
CA LEU A 569 28.79 -2.05 -11.74
C LEU A 569 29.02 -0.57 -12.06
N ASP A 570 29.40 -0.27 -13.30
CA ASP A 570 29.76 1.10 -13.69
C ASP A 570 28.57 1.92 -14.26
N TYR A 571 27.42 1.29 -14.55
CA TYR A 571 26.25 2.04 -15.02
C TYR A 571 25.34 2.46 -13.88
N SER A 572 24.91 3.71 -13.93
CA SER A 572 23.88 4.30 -13.06
C SER A 572 23.26 5.48 -13.83
N TYR A 573 21.95 5.64 -13.75
CA TYR A 573 21.27 6.76 -14.41
C TYR A 573 20.87 7.84 -13.40
N TYR A 574 20.53 7.45 -12.18
CA TYR A 574 19.97 8.34 -11.16
C TYR A 574 20.81 8.40 -9.87
N GLY A 575 21.46 7.28 -9.50
CA GLY A 575 22.25 7.18 -8.25
C GLY A 575 21.37 7.35 -6.99
N ASP A 576 21.84 8.13 -6.03
CA ASP A 576 21.04 8.59 -4.89
C ASP A 576 20.23 9.82 -5.33
N TRP A 577 18.96 9.62 -5.73
CA TRP A 577 18.13 10.66 -6.35
C TRP A 577 17.91 11.87 -5.43
N VAL A 578 17.93 13.06 -5.98
CA VAL A 578 17.72 14.38 -5.34
C VAL A 578 18.56 14.65 -4.07
N PRO A 579 19.84 14.27 -4.02
CA PRO A 579 20.69 14.57 -2.86
C PRO A 579 21.10 16.04 -2.86
N ILE A 580 21.48 16.55 -1.69
CA ILE A 580 22.21 17.83 -1.59
C ILE A 580 23.63 17.63 -2.12
N GLU A 581 24.28 16.50 -1.77
CA GLU A 581 25.59 16.12 -2.26
C GLU A 581 25.57 14.81 -3.02
N LYS A 582 26.10 14.85 -4.25
CA LYS A 582 26.08 13.69 -5.16
C LYS A 582 27.07 12.61 -4.74
N THR A 583 26.58 11.41 -4.55
CA THR A 583 27.37 10.19 -4.37
C THR A 583 27.70 9.55 -5.71
N PRO A 584 28.91 8.97 -5.92
CA PRO A 584 29.25 8.27 -7.15
C PRO A 584 28.24 7.20 -7.52
N GLY A 585 27.67 7.25 -8.74
CA GLY A 585 26.61 6.36 -9.18
C GLY A 585 27.02 4.88 -9.18
N ASN A 586 28.25 4.57 -9.57
CA ASN A 586 28.78 3.20 -9.55
C ASN A 586 28.95 2.63 -8.15
N LEU A 587 29.16 3.45 -7.13
CA LEU A 587 29.14 3.01 -5.72
C LEU A 587 27.72 2.56 -5.35
N VAL A 588 26.70 3.37 -5.68
CA VAL A 588 25.29 3.05 -5.43
C VAL A 588 24.88 1.79 -6.19
N SER A 589 25.20 1.69 -7.47
CA SER A 589 24.86 0.53 -8.31
C SER A 589 25.52 -0.76 -7.83
N THR A 590 26.80 -0.71 -7.43
CA THR A 590 27.53 -1.89 -6.91
C THR A 590 26.98 -2.32 -5.55
N PHE A 591 26.57 -1.39 -4.69
CA PHE A 591 25.85 -1.68 -3.46
C PHE A 591 24.54 -2.44 -3.75
N CYS A 592 23.74 -1.96 -4.70
CA CYS A 592 22.50 -2.62 -5.10
C CYS A 592 22.74 -4.02 -5.69
N TYR A 593 23.82 -4.20 -6.46
CA TYR A 593 24.22 -5.49 -6.98
C TYR A 593 24.61 -6.47 -5.87
N TYR A 594 25.41 -6.03 -4.89
CA TYR A 594 25.72 -6.80 -3.69
C TYR A 594 24.45 -7.27 -2.99
N TRP A 595 23.53 -6.34 -2.71
CA TRP A 595 22.32 -6.64 -1.97
C TRP A 595 21.37 -7.57 -2.74
N SER A 596 21.27 -7.39 -4.05
CA SER A 596 20.50 -8.30 -4.91
C SER A 596 21.01 -9.74 -4.81
N ALA A 597 22.34 -9.95 -4.86
CA ALA A 597 22.96 -11.27 -4.71
C ALA A 597 22.74 -11.87 -3.31
N ASP A 598 22.87 -11.07 -2.25
CA ASP A 598 22.60 -11.50 -0.86
C ASP A 598 21.13 -11.93 -0.69
N LEU A 599 20.17 -11.17 -1.22
CA LEU A 599 18.74 -11.51 -1.16
C LEU A 599 18.42 -12.79 -1.92
N VAL A 600 18.98 -13.00 -3.12
CA VAL A 600 18.82 -14.26 -3.87
C VAL A 600 19.36 -15.43 -3.04
N SER A 601 20.53 -15.28 -2.40
CA SER A 601 21.11 -16.30 -1.51
C SER A 601 20.16 -16.66 -0.37
N ARG A 602 19.62 -15.66 0.33
CA ARG A 602 18.67 -15.85 1.45
C ARG A 602 17.38 -16.53 0.98
N MET A 603 16.77 -16.05 -0.11
CA MET A 603 15.55 -16.63 -0.69
C MET A 603 15.79 -18.08 -1.08
N ALA A 604 16.92 -18.41 -1.74
CA ALA A 604 17.30 -19.76 -2.08
C ALA A 604 17.41 -20.68 -0.86
N GLY A 605 18.00 -20.18 0.23
CA GLY A 605 18.09 -20.91 1.50
C GLY A 605 16.71 -21.27 2.08
N ILE A 606 15.79 -20.30 2.11
CA ILE A 606 14.40 -20.52 2.56
C ILE A 606 13.67 -21.54 1.67
N LEU A 607 13.91 -21.48 0.35
CA LEU A 607 13.28 -22.39 -0.61
C LEU A 607 13.93 -23.77 -0.66
N GLY A 608 15.00 -24.02 0.10
CA GLY A 608 15.73 -25.30 0.10
C GLY A 608 16.65 -25.52 -1.09
N LYS A 609 16.98 -24.44 -1.84
CA LYS A 609 17.87 -24.45 -3.02
C LYS A 609 19.32 -24.22 -2.56
N GLY A 610 19.91 -25.17 -1.81
CA GLY A 610 21.20 -25.00 -1.13
C GLY A 610 22.37 -24.63 -2.05
N GLY A 611 22.47 -25.25 -3.23
CA GLY A 611 23.53 -24.95 -4.21
C GLY A 611 23.45 -23.50 -4.73
N GLU A 612 22.25 -23.00 -4.99
CA GLU A 612 22.04 -21.60 -5.41
C GLU A 612 22.31 -20.64 -4.25
N ALA A 613 21.87 -20.98 -3.03
CA ALA A 613 22.15 -20.19 -1.83
C ALA A 613 23.65 -19.98 -1.64
N GLU A 614 24.46 -21.03 -1.73
CA GLU A 614 25.90 -20.95 -1.60
C GLU A 614 26.56 -20.16 -2.75
N SER A 615 26.13 -20.41 -3.99
CA SER A 615 26.65 -19.71 -5.17
C SER A 615 26.47 -18.20 -5.09
N TYR A 616 25.25 -17.75 -4.71
CA TYR A 616 24.96 -16.30 -4.60
C TYR A 616 25.56 -15.67 -3.34
N ARG A 617 25.73 -16.41 -2.27
CA ARG A 617 26.51 -15.94 -1.11
C ARG A 617 27.95 -15.67 -1.49
N LYS A 618 28.60 -16.61 -2.19
CA LYS A 618 29.96 -16.43 -2.69
C LYS A 618 30.04 -15.22 -3.64
N GLN A 619 29.09 -15.06 -4.56
CA GLN A 619 29.02 -13.89 -5.45
C GLN A 619 28.92 -12.58 -4.63
N ALA A 620 28.06 -12.53 -3.60
CA ALA A 620 27.96 -11.36 -2.71
C ALA A 620 29.29 -11.06 -2.01
N ASP A 621 29.98 -12.07 -1.48
CA ASP A 621 31.29 -11.90 -0.84
C ASP A 621 32.38 -11.37 -1.81
N GLU A 622 32.36 -11.84 -3.07
CA GLU A 622 33.25 -11.33 -4.13
C GLU A 622 32.94 -9.86 -4.47
N ILE A 623 31.66 -9.48 -4.58
CA ILE A 623 31.23 -8.09 -4.82
C ILE A 623 31.65 -7.20 -3.63
N LYS A 624 31.42 -7.65 -2.40
CA LYS A 624 31.83 -6.94 -1.19
C LYS A 624 33.32 -6.67 -1.16
N THR A 625 34.15 -7.67 -1.55
CA THR A 625 35.59 -7.53 -1.65
C THR A 625 35.99 -6.47 -2.70
N ALA A 626 35.41 -6.56 -3.89
CA ALA A 626 35.64 -5.61 -4.98
C ALA A 626 35.19 -4.18 -4.61
N PHE A 627 34.02 -4.07 -3.94
CA PHE A 627 33.49 -2.80 -3.45
C PHE A 627 34.47 -2.09 -2.50
N ASN A 628 34.98 -2.82 -1.51
CA ASN A 628 35.96 -2.27 -0.57
C ASN A 628 37.28 -1.89 -1.27
N ALA A 629 37.79 -2.74 -2.14
CA ALA A 629 39.00 -2.44 -2.91
C ALA A 629 38.88 -1.18 -3.79
N LYS A 630 37.69 -0.94 -4.35
CA LYS A 630 37.43 0.18 -5.26
C LYS A 630 37.12 1.49 -4.52
N PHE A 631 36.26 1.43 -3.49
CA PHE A 631 35.63 2.61 -2.94
C PHE A 631 36.13 3.03 -1.55
N LEU A 632 36.74 2.14 -0.75
CA LEU A 632 37.29 2.49 0.53
C LEU A 632 38.72 3.08 0.37
N ASN A 633 38.90 4.32 0.77
CA ASN A 633 40.22 4.91 0.85
C ASN A 633 40.93 4.37 2.11
N PRO A 634 42.01 3.57 1.97
CA PRO A 634 42.65 2.94 3.11
C PRO A 634 43.36 3.94 4.05
N ALA A 635 43.76 5.10 3.56
CA ALA A 635 44.45 6.14 4.35
C ALA A 635 43.49 6.96 5.23
N THR A 636 42.29 7.27 4.70
CA THR A 636 41.31 8.12 5.42
C THR A 636 40.19 7.30 6.07
N GLY A 637 39.98 6.05 5.65
CA GLY A 637 38.83 5.24 6.08
C GLY A 637 37.49 5.69 5.53
N VAL A 638 37.48 6.49 4.46
CA VAL A 638 36.26 7.11 3.86
C VAL A 638 35.94 6.44 2.53
N TYR A 639 34.66 6.21 2.28
CA TYR A 639 34.16 5.67 0.99
C TYR A 639 33.89 6.75 -0.04
N GLY A 640 34.23 6.45 -1.31
CA GLY A 640 33.93 7.27 -2.47
C GLY A 640 34.46 8.70 -2.30
N THR A 641 33.54 9.67 -2.41
CA THR A 641 33.85 11.10 -2.26
C THR A 641 33.61 11.64 -0.83
N GLY A 642 33.32 10.79 0.14
CA GLY A 642 33.08 11.19 1.52
C GLY A 642 31.65 11.64 1.84
N THR A 643 30.73 11.60 0.89
CA THR A 643 29.33 11.97 1.14
C THR A 643 28.67 11.08 2.18
N GLN A 644 27.63 11.58 2.85
CA GLN A 644 26.88 10.81 3.85
C GLN A 644 26.41 9.47 3.26
N THR A 645 25.76 9.47 2.10
CA THR A 645 25.27 8.25 1.45
C THR A 645 26.38 7.25 1.15
N ALA A 646 27.58 7.70 0.75
CA ALA A 646 28.71 6.83 0.49
C ALA A 646 29.18 6.06 1.74
N GLN A 647 29.00 6.63 2.94
CA GLN A 647 29.31 5.97 4.22
C GLN A 647 28.14 5.10 4.70
N ILE A 648 26.90 5.60 4.56
CA ILE A 648 25.69 4.94 5.06
C ILE A 648 25.50 3.56 4.41
N LEU A 649 25.58 3.48 3.07
CA LEU A 649 25.27 2.27 2.34
C LEU A 649 26.11 1.06 2.77
N PRO A 650 27.47 1.10 2.78
CA PRO A 650 28.28 -0.03 3.21
C PRO A 650 28.16 -0.31 4.71
N LEU A 651 27.93 0.69 5.55
CA LEU A 651 27.70 0.49 7.00
C LEU A 651 26.41 -0.27 7.25
N PHE A 652 25.33 0.07 6.56
CA PHE A 652 24.00 -0.53 6.72
C PHE A 652 23.99 -2.04 6.42
N LEU A 653 24.64 -2.48 5.33
CA LEU A 653 24.71 -3.90 4.97
C LEU A 653 25.97 -4.62 5.54
N ASN A 654 26.65 -4.06 6.52
CA ASN A 654 27.86 -4.68 7.11
C ASN A 654 28.93 -5.04 6.06
N MET A 655 29.07 -4.21 5.02
CA MET A 655 30.09 -4.39 3.98
C MET A 655 31.48 -3.90 4.43
N VAL A 656 31.51 -2.95 5.36
CA VAL A 656 32.77 -2.35 5.89
C VAL A 656 33.60 -3.42 6.61
N PRO A 657 34.93 -3.51 6.38
CA PRO A 657 35.81 -4.38 7.17
C PRO A 657 35.73 -4.06 8.66
N GLY A 658 35.75 -5.09 9.52
CA GLY A 658 35.48 -4.95 10.96
C GLY A 658 36.42 -3.96 11.66
N ASP A 659 37.69 -3.97 11.30
CA ASP A 659 38.71 -3.04 11.83
C ASP A 659 38.55 -1.58 11.37
N ARG A 660 37.75 -1.32 10.34
CA ARG A 660 37.46 0.01 9.78
C ARG A 660 36.10 0.56 10.16
N ARG A 661 35.18 -0.31 10.59
CA ARG A 661 33.77 0.06 10.84
C ARG A 661 33.59 1.25 11.79
N GLY A 662 34.35 1.25 12.91
CA GLY A 662 34.31 2.35 13.89
C GLY A 662 34.78 3.69 13.30
N GLY A 663 35.81 3.68 12.46
CA GLY A 663 36.33 4.89 11.82
C GLY A 663 35.35 5.46 10.78
N VAL A 664 34.76 4.61 9.95
CA VAL A 664 33.73 5.02 8.95
C VAL A 664 32.51 5.60 9.64
N LEU A 665 32.01 4.96 10.70
CA LEU A 665 30.88 5.45 11.48
C LEU A 665 31.23 6.78 12.19
N GLY A 666 32.44 6.92 12.73
CA GLY A 666 32.93 8.17 13.31
C GLY A 666 32.94 9.30 12.29
N SER A 667 33.46 9.06 11.08
CA SER A 667 33.48 10.05 10.00
C SER A 667 32.07 10.48 9.58
N LEU A 668 31.11 9.55 9.48
CA LEU A 668 29.71 9.87 9.20
C LEU A 668 29.11 10.76 10.30
N ARG A 669 29.35 10.42 11.58
CA ARG A 669 28.84 11.21 12.72
C ARG A 669 29.45 12.62 12.76
N ASP A 670 30.74 12.74 12.49
CA ASP A 670 31.45 14.04 12.48
C ASP A 670 30.93 14.92 11.35
N ASP A 671 30.64 14.35 10.16
CA ASP A 671 30.02 15.10 9.08
C ASP A 671 28.60 15.55 9.47
N LEU A 672 27.75 14.65 9.94
CA LEU A 672 26.38 14.97 10.35
C LEU A 672 26.35 16.07 11.42
N VAL A 673 27.13 15.94 12.49
CA VAL A 673 27.06 16.81 13.67
C VAL A 673 27.83 18.12 13.44
N TYR A 674 29.12 18.06 13.06
CA TYR A 674 29.99 19.23 13.03
C TYR A 674 30.05 19.91 11.67
N THR A 675 30.08 19.13 10.56
CA THR A 675 30.20 19.73 9.24
C THR A 675 28.84 20.25 8.74
N ARG A 676 27.76 19.52 9.02
CA ARG A 676 26.40 19.82 8.52
C ARG A 676 25.46 20.34 9.61
N ASN A 677 25.93 20.58 10.81
CA ASN A 677 25.14 21.13 11.93
C ASN A 677 23.82 20.33 12.13
N THR A 678 23.94 19.02 12.19
CA THR A 678 22.84 18.03 12.33
C THR A 678 21.81 18.11 11.17
N HIS A 679 22.31 18.14 9.92
CA HIS A 679 21.46 18.10 8.73
C HIS A 679 21.88 17.01 7.75
N LEU A 680 20.91 16.57 6.97
CA LEU A 680 21.06 15.59 5.91
C LEU A 680 21.68 16.23 4.65
N THR A 681 22.50 15.46 3.91
CA THR A 681 22.88 15.79 2.54
C THR A 681 22.49 14.71 1.54
N THR A 682 21.77 13.68 2.05
CA THR A 682 21.38 12.48 1.33
C THR A 682 20.23 12.73 0.35
N GLY A 683 20.19 11.91 -0.71
CA GLY A 683 19.00 11.68 -1.49
C GLY A 683 18.12 10.58 -0.87
N ILE A 684 17.25 9.98 -1.69
CA ILE A 684 16.23 9.04 -1.20
C ILE A 684 16.80 7.75 -0.62
N LEU A 685 17.89 7.23 -1.21
CA LEU A 685 18.54 5.99 -0.76
C LEU A 685 19.29 6.19 0.57
N GLY A 686 20.17 7.21 0.62
CA GLY A 686 20.88 7.52 1.84
C GLY A 686 19.95 7.81 3.01
N THR A 687 18.88 8.54 2.77
CA THR A 687 17.86 8.88 3.77
C THR A 687 17.19 7.63 4.36
N LYS A 688 16.78 6.66 3.51
CA LYS A 688 16.13 5.43 4.00
C LYS A 688 17.00 4.66 4.99
N TYR A 689 18.28 4.50 4.68
CA TYR A 689 19.15 3.59 5.44
C TYR A 689 19.89 4.27 6.61
N LEU A 690 19.85 5.60 6.68
CA LEU A 690 20.52 6.35 7.77
C LEU A 690 19.88 6.08 9.15
N PHE A 691 18.55 6.19 9.25
CA PHE A 691 17.86 6.12 10.55
C PHE A 691 17.97 4.72 11.21
N PRO A 692 17.72 3.61 10.50
CA PRO A 692 17.99 2.28 11.07
C PRO A 692 19.47 2.08 11.41
N LEU A 693 20.41 2.53 10.56
CA LEU A 693 21.84 2.45 10.84
C LEU A 693 22.21 3.18 12.14
N LEU A 694 21.73 4.42 12.33
CA LEU A 694 22.01 5.17 13.56
C LEU A 694 21.43 4.47 14.79
N THR A 695 20.24 3.90 14.68
CA THR A 695 19.60 3.15 15.76
C THR A 695 20.39 1.89 16.11
N GLU A 696 20.75 1.08 15.12
CA GLU A 696 21.54 -0.16 15.31
C GLU A 696 22.93 0.09 15.89
N THR A 697 23.49 1.27 15.66
CA THR A 697 24.81 1.66 16.15
C THR A 697 24.78 2.49 17.45
N GLY A 698 23.62 2.54 18.15
CA GLY A 698 23.48 3.24 19.43
C GLY A 698 23.44 4.77 19.31
N ASN A 699 23.13 5.29 18.13
CA ASN A 699 23.06 6.74 17.85
C ASN A 699 21.61 7.23 17.67
N SER A 700 20.64 6.63 18.37
CA SER A 700 19.21 6.96 18.26
C SER A 700 18.90 8.42 18.62
N ASP A 701 19.66 9.03 19.54
CA ASP A 701 19.57 10.46 19.87
C ASP A 701 19.87 11.35 18.66
N LEU A 702 20.92 11.03 17.90
CA LEU A 702 21.27 11.76 16.67
C LEU A 702 20.18 11.57 15.58
N ALA A 703 19.65 10.36 15.45
CA ALA A 703 18.52 10.10 14.54
C ALA A 703 17.29 10.95 14.91
N TYR A 704 16.98 11.06 16.20
CA TYR A 704 15.88 11.90 16.68
C TYR A 704 16.12 13.39 16.41
N GLU A 705 17.34 13.90 16.65
CA GLU A 705 17.71 15.27 16.35
C GLU A 705 17.55 15.59 14.85
N LEU A 706 17.99 14.70 13.96
CA LEU A 706 17.79 14.82 12.51
C LEU A 706 16.30 14.82 12.12
N ALA A 707 15.49 13.92 12.71
CA ALA A 707 14.06 13.82 12.42
C ALA A 707 13.25 15.03 12.93
N THR A 708 13.74 15.74 13.93
CA THR A 708 13.05 16.89 14.54
C THR A 708 13.59 18.24 14.09
N GLN A 709 14.57 18.28 13.19
CA GLN A 709 15.06 19.54 12.57
C GLN A 709 13.90 20.27 11.88
N THR A 710 13.91 21.61 11.98
CA THR A 710 12.93 22.49 11.33
C THR A 710 13.56 23.44 10.31
N THR A 711 14.89 23.48 10.24
CA THR A 711 15.65 24.23 9.25
C THR A 711 15.99 23.36 8.03
N TYR A 712 16.31 23.99 6.89
CA TYR A 712 16.66 23.32 5.64
C TYR A 712 18.02 22.61 5.72
N PRO A 713 18.13 21.38 5.21
CA PRO A 713 17.10 20.49 4.69
C PRO A 713 16.52 19.56 5.78
N SER A 714 15.20 19.48 5.89
CA SER A 714 14.52 18.59 6.84
C SER A 714 13.02 18.44 6.53
N TRP A 715 12.37 17.41 7.09
CA TRP A 715 10.91 17.28 7.03
C TRP A 715 10.21 18.40 7.80
N GLY A 716 10.78 18.82 8.92
CA GLY A 716 10.25 19.95 9.70
C GLY A 716 10.29 21.26 8.91
N TYR A 717 11.31 21.48 8.06
CA TYR A 717 11.31 22.60 7.12
C TYR A 717 10.14 22.56 6.14
N MET A 718 9.80 21.37 5.61
CA MET A 718 8.60 21.22 4.76
C MET A 718 7.34 21.62 5.54
N VAL A 719 7.19 21.15 6.78
CA VAL A 719 6.03 21.46 7.65
C VAL A 719 5.92 22.96 7.95
N GLU A 720 7.01 23.62 8.31
CA GLU A 720 7.03 25.07 8.59
C GLU A 720 6.71 25.91 7.35
N ASN A 721 6.93 25.37 6.14
CA ASN A 721 6.56 25.96 4.86
C ASN A 721 5.19 25.48 4.36
N GLY A 722 4.34 24.92 5.21
CA GLY A 722 2.94 24.61 4.93
C GLY A 722 2.66 23.31 4.21
N ALA A 723 3.63 22.36 4.19
CA ALA A 723 3.44 21.04 3.62
C ALA A 723 2.38 20.25 4.39
N THR A 724 1.44 19.65 3.66
CA THR A 724 0.43 18.71 4.17
C THR A 724 0.66 17.29 3.65
N THR A 725 1.62 17.13 2.76
CA THR A 725 2.18 15.91 2.18
C THR A 725 3.70 16.07 2.11
N LEU A 726 4.45 15.04 1.75
CA LEU A 726 5.89 15.18 1.52
C LEU A 726 6.19 15.74 0.13
N TRP A 727 7.29 16.49 0.03
CA TRP A 727 7.80 17.02 -1.23
C TRP A 727 8.83 16.10 -1.85
N GLU A 728 8.97 16.18 -3.18
CA GLU A 728 10.01 15.49 -3.94
C GLU A 728 11.42 16.05 -3.67
N LEU A 729 11.50 17.35 -3.42
CA LEU A 729 12.77 18.05 -3.13
C LEU A 729 12.83 18.49 -1.68
N TRP A 730 14.03 18.50 -1.09
CA TRP A 730 14.24 19.15 0.20
C TRP A 730 13.90 20.65 0.19
N GLN A 731 14.01 21.29 -0.96
CA GLN A 731 13.80 22.71 -1.17
C GLN A 731 12.32 23.03 -1.41
N ASN A 732 11.86 24.15 -0.84
CA ASN A 732 10.58 24.75 -1.21
C ASN A 732 10.71 25.51 -2.53
N LYS A 733 10.52 24.82 -3.66
CA LYS A 733 10.53 25.42 -5.00
C LYS A 733 9.11 25.65 -5.50
N THR A 734 8.86 26.86 -5.97
CA THR A 734 7.54 27.31 -6.47
C THR A 734 7.57 27.78 -7.92
N GLY A 735 8.74 27.81 -8.56
CA GLY A 735 8.95 28.25 -9.95
C GLY A 735 9.00 27.09 -10.96
N PRO A 736 9.38 27.37 -12.21
CA PRO A 736 9.38 26.40 -13.33
C PRO A 736 10.20 25.13 -13.10
N SER A 737 11.19 25.19 -12.18
CA SER A 737 12.03 24.04 -11.81
C SER A 737 11.54 23.29 -10.57
N MET A 738 10.35 23.64 -10.05
CA MET A 738 9.77 22.89 -8.94
C MET A 738 9.29 21.51 -9.39
N ASN A 739 9.29 20.55 -8.44
CA ASN A 739 8.81 19.20 -8.63
C ASN A 739 7.50 19.01 -7.87
N SER A 740 7.08 17.77 -7.62
CA SER A 740 5.85 17.46 -6.89
C SER A 740 5.92 17.90 -5.42
N HIS A 741 4.83 18.43 -4.91
CA HIS A 741 4.61 18.68 -3.48
C HIS A 741 3.79 17.56 -2.81
N ASN A 742 3.53 16.46 -3.53
CA ASN A 742 2.93 15.23 -3.02
C ASN A 742 3.65 14.01 -3.59
N HIS A 743 4.76 13.62 -2.92
CA HIS A 743 5.69 12.60 -3.39
C HIS A 743 6.14 11.70 -2.22
N PRO A 744 5.91 10.37 -2.24
CA PRO A 744 6.08 9.55 -1.04
C PRO A 744 7.51 9.10 -0.75
N MET A 745 8.48 9.29 -1.64
CA MET A 745 9.81 8.66 -1.58
C MET A 745 10.62 8.97 -0.32
N PHE A 746 10.49 10.16 0.29
CA PHE A 746 11.06 10.50 1.59
C PHE A 746 10.24 10.01 2.79
N GLY A 747 9.16 9.26 2.54
CA GLY A 747 8.29 8.68 3.56
C GLY A 747 8.90 7.49 4.30
N SER A 748 10.09 7.02 3.91
CA SER A 748 10.81 5.95 4.60
C SER A 748 11.07 6.21 6.10
N LEU A 749 11.13 7.47 6.52
CA LEU A 749 11.23 7.86 7.93
C LEU A 749 10.08 7.32 8.79
N GLY A 750 8.89 7.13 8.21
CA GLY A 750 7.72 6.59 8.92
C GLY A 750 7.96 5.19 9.50
N ALA A 751 8.72 4.34 8.82
CA ALA A 751 9.07 3.02 9.35
C ALA A 751 9.91 3.15 10.64
N TRP A 752 10.83 4.11 10.71
CA TRP A 752 11.63 4.36 11.90
C TRP A 752 10.77 4.79 13.11
N PHE A 753 9.66 5.48 12.90
CA PHE A 753 8.74 5.84 13.99
C PHE A 753 8.16 4.60 14.67
N TYR A 754 7.79 3.57 13.89
CA TYR A 754 7.31 2.31 14.44
C TYR A 754 8.44 1.47 15.00
N ASN A 755 9.52 1.30 14.24
CA ASN A 755 10.59 0.36 14.57
C ASN A 755 11.45 0.84 15.73
N ALA A 756 11.77 2.15 15.78
CA ALA A 756 12.60 2.74 16.82
C ALA A 756 11.78 3.41 17.92
N LEU A 757 10.97 4.43 17.60
CA LEU A 757 10.33 5.23 18.65
C LEU A 757 9.23 4.46 19.39
N ALA A 758 8.36 3.75 18.69
CA ALA A 758 7.39 2.82 19.32
C ALA A 758 8.05 1.48 19.68
N GLY A 759 9.12 1.09 18.98
CA GLY A 759 9.89 -0.11 19.23
C GLY A 759 9.29 -1.40 18.65
N ILE A 760 8.37 -1.34 17.70
CA ILE A 760 7.74 -2.53 17.09
C ILE A 760 8.60 -3.04 15.94
N ASN A 761 9.24 -4.19 16.11
CA ASN A 761 10.15 -4.79 15.12
C ASN A 761 9.76 -6.25 14.82
N LEU A 762 10.12 -6.70 13.61
CA LEU A 762 10.07 -8.09 13.21
C LEU A 762 11.28 -8.86 13.74
N ASP A 763 11.07 -10.14 14.08
CA ASP A 763 12.17 -11.10 14.12
C ASP A 763 12.27 -11.77 12.74
N THR A 764 13.33 -11.48 11.99
CA THR A 764 13.53 -12.00 10.63
C THR A 764 13.68 -13.52 10.56
N ALA A 765 14.03 -14.17 11.69
CA ALA A 765 14.07 -15.64 11.78
C ALA A 765 12.66 -16.25 11.92
N LYS A 766 11.66 -15.46 12.30
CA LYS A 766 10.26 -15.83 12.50
C LYS A 766 9.32 -14.80 11.84
N PRO A 767 9.24 -14.79 10.50
CA PRO A 767 8.56 -13.77 9.72
C PRO A 767 7.04 -13.75 9.95
N GLY A 768 6.38 -12.72 9.44
CA GLY A 768 4.93 -12.56 9.55
C GLY A 768 4.46 -12.35 10.97
N PHE A 769 5.25 -11.69 11.82
CA PHE A 769 4.94 -11.44 13.23
C PHE A 769 4.68 -12.70 14.07
N GLU A 770 5.26 -13.84 13.67
CA GLU A 770 5.26 -15.05 14.51
C GLU A 770 6.05 -14.80 15.80
N ARG A 771 7.17 -14.07 15.71
CA ARG A 771 7.89 -13.49 16.84
C ARG A 771 8.09 -11.99 16.61
N VAL A 772 7.83 -11.20 17.66
CA VAL A 772 7.92 -9.75 17.68
C VAL A 772 9.08 -9.34 18.58
N VAL A 773 9.81 -8.28 18.20
CA VAL A 773 10.77 -7.63 19.10
C VAL A 773 10.25 -6.24 19.46
N ILE A 774 9.91 -6.03 20.72
CA ILE A 774 9.53 -4.69 21.23
C ILE A 774 10.77 -4.05 21.86
N ALA A 775 11.31 -3.03 21.22
CA ALA A 775 12.58 -2.39 21.62
C ALA A 775 12.52 -0.85 21.46
N PRO A 776 11.71 -0.15 22.27
CA PRO A 776 11.56 1.29 22.12
C PRO A 776 12.86 2.04 22.44
N GLN A 777 13.15 3.04 21.61
CA GLN A 777 14.26 3.97 21.85
C GLN A 777 13.75 5.19 22.62
N VAL A 778 14.17 5.31 23.87
CA VAL A 778 13.83 6.45 24.72
C VAL A 778 14.88 7.53 24.50
N VAL A 779 14.57 8.55 23.71
CA VAL A 779 15.53 9.52 23.18
C VAL A 779 15.26 10.93 23.69
N ARG A 780 16.31 11.68 23.95
CA ARG A 780 16.31 13.15 24.26
C ARG A 780 15.12 13.58 25.12
N ASP A 781 14.35 14.58 24.63
CA ASP A 781 13.18 15.17 25.28
C ASP A 781 11.86 14.47 24.98
N LEU A 782 11.87 13.33 24.24
CA LEU A 782 10.67 12.56 23.96
C LEU A 782 10.14 11.94 25.25
N LYS A 783 8.93 12.31 25.65
CA LYS A 783 8.33 11.88 26.92
C LYS A 783 7.54 10.59 26.81
N TRP A 784 6.94 10.34 25.64
CA TRP A 784 6.21 9.11 25.33
C TRP A 784 6.10 8.93 23.82
N ALA A 785 5.97 7.67 23.40
CA ALA A 785 5.55 7.31 22.06
C ALA A 785 4.65 6.06 22.11
N ALA A 786 3.74 5.97 21.15
CA ALA A 786 2.82 4.84 21.00
C ALA A 786 2.70 4.46 19.53
N GLY A 787 2.76 3.16 19.27
CA GLY A 787 2.51 2.56 17.97
C GLY A 787 1.59 1.36 18.07
N SER A 788 0.78 1.15 17.04
CA SER A 788 -0.03 -0.06 16.89
C SER A 788 -0.07 -0.49 15.43
N LEU A 789 -0.17 -1.79 15.18
CA LEU A 789 -0.21 -2.40 13.86
C LEU A 789 -1.12 -3.62 13.87
N ASP A 790 -2.15 -3.65 12.99
CA ASP A 790 -2.93 -4.84 12.71
C ASP A 790 -2.16 -5.72 11.71
N THR A 791 -1.49 -6.72 12.24
CA THR A 791 -0.74 -7.69 11.44
C THR A 791 -1.65 -8.79 10.89
N ILE A 792 -1.11 -9.67 10.07
CA ILE A 792 -1.83 -10.86 9.57
C ILE A 792 -2.23 -11.84 10.70
N ARG A 793 -1.61 -11.72 11.90
CA ARG A 793 -1.89 -12.56 13.08
C ARG A 793 -2.76 -11.86 14.13
N GLY A 794 -3.00 -10.57 14.00
CA GLY A 794 -3.70 -9.73 14.96
C GLY A 794 -2.91 -8.50 15.35
N THR A 795 -3.38 -7.74 16.32
CA THR A 795 -2.81 -6.46 16.70
C THR A 795 -1.53 -6.62 17.52
N VAL A 796 -0.44 -5.98 17.07
CA VAL A 796 0.76 -5.68 17.85
C VAL A 796 0.69 -4.22 18.28
N ALA A 797 0.91 -3.93 19.58
CA ALA A 797 0.97 -2.55 20.05
C ALA A 797 2.07 -2.37 21.09
N SER A 798 2.65 -1.18 21.10
CA SER A 798 3.67 -0.73 22.05
C SER A 798 3.40 0.72 22.42
N SER A 799 3.33 1.03 23.71
CA SER A 799 3.17 2.39 24.23
C SER A 799 4.04 2.57 25.47
N TRP A 800 4.93 3.54 25.44
CA TRP A 800 5.77 3.83 26.58
C TRP A 800 5.68 5.29 27.02
N SER A 801 5.95 5.51 28.28
CA SER A 801 6.11 6.83 28.88
C SER A 801 7.23 6.82 29.92
N ARG A 802 8.04 7.88 29.94
CA ARG A 802 9.09 8.05 30.93
C ARG A 802 8.76 9.13 31.96
N SER A 803 9.26 8.95 33.17
CA SER A 803 9.32 9.95 34.23
C SER A 803 10.77 10.09 34.71
N ASP A 804 11.04 11.00 35.64
CA ASP A 804 12.39 11.18 36.22
C ASP A 804 12.92 9.92 36.90
N ASN A 805 12.01 9.07 37.43
CA ASN A 805 12.35 7.91 38.24
C ASN A 805 12.05 6.55 37.58
N GLY A 806 11.68 6.52 36.29
CA GLY A 806 11.37 5.25 35.65
C GLY A 806 10.71 5.30 34.28
N LEU A 807 10.37 4.12 33.78
CA LEU A 807 9.73 3.88 32.50
C LEU A 807 8.50 2.99 32.68
N ARG A 808 7.40 3.34 32.04
CA ARG A 808 6.26 2.44 31.83
C ARG A 808 6.22 2.02 30.37
N LEU A 809 5.93 0.74 30.13
CA LEU A 809 5.77 0.18 28.79
C LEU A 809 4.59 -0.78 28.77
N GLU A 810 3.61 -0.49 27.94
CA GLU A 810 2.45 -1.36 27.69
C GLU A 810 2.62 -2.00 26.32
N VAL A 811 2.43 -3.33 26.22
CA VAL A 811 2.54 -4.08 24.98
C VAL A 811 1.35 -5.00 24.77
N THR A 812 0.98 -5.19 23.51
CA THR A 812 -0.02 -6.18 23.08
C THR A 812 0.62 -7.12 22.07
N ILE A 813 0.56 -8.42 22.32
CA ILE A 813 1.09 -9.48 21.46
C ILE A 813 -0.07 -10.37 21.04
N PRO A 814 -0.30 -10.60 19.73
CA PRO A 814 -1.44 -11.38 19.24
C PRO A 814 -1.34 -12.86 19.65
N VAL A 815 -2.49 -13.52 19.78
CA VAL A 815 -2.56 -14.95 20.11
C VAL A 815 -1.81 -15.78 19.05
N GLY A 816 -0.98 -16.71 19.50
CA GLY A 816 -0.13 -17.52 18.65
C GLY A 816 1.22 -16.88 18.30
N SER A 817 1.46 -15.63 18.71
CA SER A 817 2.77 -14.99 18.61
C SER A 817 3.51 -14.95 19.93
N GLN A 818 4.83 -14.79 19.86
CA GLN A 818 5.72 -14.58 21.01
C GLN A 818 6.43 -13.25 20.86
N ALA A 819 6.96 -12.69 21.95
CA ALA A 819 7.77 -11.48 21.85
C ALA A 819 8.96 -11.48 22.81
N GLU A 820 10.00 -10.82 22.35
CA GLU A 820 11.12 -10.33 23.16
C GLU A 820 10.89 -8.85 23.43
N VAL A 821 10.72 -8.46 24.69
CA VAL A 821 10.49 -7.09 25.12
C VAL A 821 11.76 -6.56 25.74
N ARG A 822 12.39 -5.57 25.09
CA ARG A 822 13.64 -4.93 25.50
C ARG A 822 13.34 -3.58 26.16
N ILE A 823 13.59 -3.47 27.45
CA ILE A 823 13.27 -2.29 28.26
C ILE A 823 14.60 -1.61 28.64
N PRO A 824 14.90 -0.42 28.10
CA PRO A 824 16.16 0.26 28.41
C PRO A 824 16.21 0.75 29.86
N GLU A 825 17.30 0.52 30.57
CA GLU A 825 17.47 0.85 31.99
C GLU A 825 17.64 2.35 32.27
N LEU A 826 17.90 3.15 31.25
CA LEU A 826 18.02 4.63 31.31
C LEU A 826 19.09 5.13 32.30
N GLY A 827 20.07 4.30 32.64
CA GLY A 827 21.10 4.62 33.64
C GLY A 827 20.61 4.61 35.10
N LEU A 828 19.44 4.01 35.35
CA LEU A 828 18.91 3.81 36.69
C LEU A 828 19.60 2.60 37.34
N GLU A 829 20.09 2.74 38.58
CA GLU A 829 20.68 1.63 39.34
C GLU A 829 20.44 1.84 40.84
N PRO A 830 20.01 0.79 41.58
CA PRO A 830 19.54 -0.51 41.11
C PRO A 830 18.14 -0.41 40.51
N VAL A 831 17.81 -1.31 39.56
CA VAL A 831 16.50 -1.34 38.89
C VAL A 831 15.63 -2.47 39.40
N THR A 832 14.37 -2.13 39.68
CA THR A 832 13.30 -3.11 39.84
C THR A 832 12.34 -3.00 38.64
N LEU A 833 12.10 -4.15 37.95
CA LEU A 833 11.07 -4.25 36.92
C LEU A 833 9.88 -5.04 37.45
N SER A 834 8.70 -4.45 37.35
CA SER A 834 7.43 -5.12 37.63
C SER A 834 6.59 -5.28 36.36
N GLU A 835 5.77 -6.34 36.33
CA GLU A 835 4.72 -6.55 35.34
C GLU A 835 3.38 -6.64 36.09
N SER A 836 2.42 -5.78 35.70
CA SER A 836 1.09 -5.66 36.35
C SER A 836 1.20 -5.51 37.89
N GLY A 837 2.21 -4.80 38.39
CA GLY A 837 2.47 -4.55 39.82
C GLY A 837 3.22 -5.66 40.54
N ARG A 838 3.53 -6.78 39.89
CA ARG A 838 4.35 -7.86 40.47
C ARG A 838 5.79 -7.73 39.98
N ALA A 839 6.74 -7.70 40.91
CA ALA A 839 8.17 -7.67 40.55
C ALA A 839 8.57 -8.95 39.80
N ILE A 840 9.17 -8.78 38.61
CA ILE A 840 9.70 -9.86 37.76
C ILE A 840 11.23 -9.82 37.63
N TRP A 841 11.86 -8.66 37.94
CA TRP A 841 13.30 -8.49 38.04
C TRP A 841 13.63 -7.63 39.26
N LYS A 842 14.51 -8.15 40.13
CA LYS A 842 14.96 -7.45 41.32
C LYS A 842 16.34 -7.97 41.75
N ASP A 843 17.19 -7.13 42.30
CA ASP A 843 18.54 -7.49 42.79
C ASP A 843 19.39 -8.21 41.73
N GLY A 844 19.28 -7.78 40.45
CA GLY A 844 20.01 -8.38 39.33
C GLY A 844 19.54 -9.80 38.95
N LYS A 845 18.32 -10.22 39.36
CA LYS A 845 17.83 -11.58 39.14
C LYS A 845 16.36 -11.60 38.71
N TYR A 846 16.05 -12.53 37.79
CA TYR A 846 14.68 -12.85 37.43
C TYR A 846 13.96 -13.49 38.63
N GLN A 847 12.77 -12.97 38.89
CA GLN A 847 11.79 -13.54 39.82
C GLN A 847 10.73 -14.29 39.02
N SER A 848 10.00 -15.22 39.63
CA SER A 848 8.93 -15.92 38.92
C SER A 848 7.90 -14.91 38.38
N GLY A 849 7.70 -14.86 37.03
CA GLY A 849 6.73 -13.96 36.37
C GLY A 849 5.28 -14.42 36.51
N PRO A 850 4.30 -13.52 36.24
CA PRO A 850 2.92 -13.91 36.03
C PRO A 850 2.76 -14.71 34.72
N ALA A 851 1.54 -15.26 34.50
CA ALA A 851 1.23 -16.01 33.27
C ALA A 851 1.65 -15.25 32.02
N GLY A 852 2.24 -15.96 31.06
CA GLY A 852 2.75 -15.42 29.81
C GLY A 852 4.17 -14.85 29.86
N VAL A 853 4.74 -14.54 31.02
CA VAL A 853 6.16 -14.16 31.18
C VAL A 853 6.99 -15.42 31.42
N THR A 854 7.90 -15.73 30.50
CA THR A 854 8.68 -16.99 30.53
C THR A 854 10.11 -16.81 31.01
N GLY A 855 10.64 -15.59 31.04
CA GLY A 855 11.97 -15.29 31.51
C GLY A 855 12.29 -13.80 31.43
N ALA A 856 13.34 -13.40 32.18
CA ALA A 856 13.97 -12.10 32.01
C ALA A 856 15.50 -12.21 32.23
N ARG A 857 16.26 -11.39 31.52
CA ARG A 857 17.72 -11.26 31.63
C ARG A 857 18.13 -9.82 31.39
N GLU A 858 19.28 -9.48 31.86
CA GLU A 858 19.96 -8.21 31.55
C GLU A 858 20.97 -8.42 30.43
N SER A 859 21.03 -7.47 29.52
CA SER A 859 22.01 -7.43 28.42
C SER A 859 22.26 -5.99 28.01
N ASP A 860 23.47 -5.52 28.10
CA ASP A 860 23.94 -4.21 27.61
C ASP A 860 23.05 -3.04 28.07
N GLY A 861 22.74 -2.93 29.37
CA GLY A 861 21.92 -1.86 29.94
C GLY A 861 20.46 -1.90 29.54
N THR A 862 19.98 -3.11 29.22
CA THR A 862 18.61 -3.38 28.80
C THR A 862 18.08 -4.62 29.52
N LEU A 863 16.88 -4.53 30.08
CA LEU A 863 16.17 -5.69 30.60
C LEU A 863 15.38 -6.34 29.46
N VAL A 864 15.73 -7.57 29.14
CA VAL A 864 15.09 -8.37 28.07
C VAL A 864 14.12 -9.35 28.71
N VAL A 865 12.83 -9.22 28.39
CA VAL A 865 11.75 -10.07 28.91
C VAL A 865 11.14 -10.88 27.77
N GLU A 866 11.08 -12.20 27.96
CA GLU A 866 10.41 -13.12 27.01
C GLU A 866 8.95 -13.30 27.42
N VAL A 867 8.05 -13.05 26.45
CA VAL A 867 6.60 -13.17 26.69
C VAL A 867 5.88 -13.95 25.58
N GLY A 868 4.81 -14.61 25.94
CA GLY A 868 3.83 -15.15 24.98
C GLY A 868 2.82 -14.10 24.54
N SER A 869 1.72 -14.58 23.94
CA SER A 869 0.59 -13.71 23.57
C SER A 869 -0.06 -13.05 24.77
N GLY A 870 -0.68 -11.88 24.58
CA GLY A 870 -1.46 -11.20 25.64
C GLY A 870 -1.12 -9.71 25.74
N LYS A 871 -1.64 -9.09 26.80
CA LYS A 871 -1.39 -7.69 27.15
C LYS A 871 -0.54 -7.62 28.42
N TYR A 872 0.50 -6.81 28.39
CA TYR A 872 1.47 -6.66 29.48
C TYR A 872 1.66 -5.18 29.82
N ALA A 873 1.85 -4.88 31.11
CA ALA A 873 2.13 -3.54 31.62
C ALA A 873 3.37 -3.56 32.51
N PHE A 874 4.49 -3.25 31.89
CA PHE A 874 5.79 -3.17 32.57
C PHE A 874 5.97 -1.80 33.23
N ALA A 875 6.52 -1.81 34.44
CA ALA A 875 6.96 -0.59 35.11
C ALA A 875 8.37 -0.84 35.71
N MET A 876 9.30 -0.03 35.25
CA MET A 876 10.68 -0.01 35.74
C MET A 876 10.89 1.23 36.57
N ALA A 877 11.51 1.07 37.73
CA ALA A 877 11.87 2.17 38.63
C ALA A 877 13.22 1.90 39.31
N SER A 878 13.95 2.98 39.69
CA SER A 878 15.04 2.87 40.67
C SER A 878 14.47 2.63 42.06
N GLU A 879 15.16 1.85 42.87
CA GLU A 879 14.81 1.60 44.28
C GLU A 879 14.94 2.83 45.14
#